data_230b38c703e71d76ec68ef79bbf6d3aa
#
_entry.id   230b38c703e71d76ec68ef79bbf6d3aa
#
_cell.length_a   1.000
_cell.length_b   1.000
_cell.length_c   1.000
_cell.angle_alpha   90.00
_cell.angle_beta   90.00
_cell.angle_gamma   90.00
#
_symmetry.space_group_name_H-M   'P 1'
#
loop_
_entity.id
_entity.type
_entity.pdbx_description
1 polymer ?
#
loop_
_entity_poly.entity_id
_entity_poly.type
_entity_poly.pdbx_seq_one_letter_code
_entity_poly.pdbx_strand_id
1 'polypeptide(L)'
;LSALFSGSTACYDILSTQLFKPGDKEDQHRPVHKIVAEYCAADYLIKRIADPVDVLTLPKCLPVIAPNGTARDELRGLLGWMAALGNKSVQGSIIELDAYAVLANGDPSQLERSSKRQLLHRLKKIEAEDPYFRRSDFWRRFSAAGFFTQDVVEEIKPLLTMSNEGHLRSLILELLADSPVNCHLASELSLLTLNPDESEQIRTLASRCLLDVKEYDFIGALAVLIFEASNISLNIAAKVIEVIGPEKFNHTYLSGFLRVCANLYPDHKAQFERVIGTRYFIKKLISHFSQHTLELLLDELTHNLHCHCGKKSYECDCRNGISKIVGSMVDRYFELAQAPFDPVRIWQWISNLNFHHQCQADQSKSVQVLRENETLRQGIIAYVFGPLTDRKEILNLRVEKFAGHLHSHSGLHLWRKDYKFLIDLAFKTDNVDLWASFLVNHQRYKNKEEQGPDDLRAQMRQHALSKPVFMREWARFNNGMKLSEQEHLFWRFRHNRSMKRHDRKRREIHARNIKFVSENKEIIERGRHWGCLVRFAELVLMDPAKIELEFGDEKLVRAALRNCLDFITPEVPTLPELAALQCESKYRHSETVLYAACLEILRAEGNLECVNIELLTALRTNIHMGYNSVSTEERDALQAEVDRLIFPDSESAEKYLRQYVEPQLAQPCPHPEIWMLSGEEVFCHSRAQLSIEWLRRFTDLSLDSADTLFEIAAQYGDREDLKEVITERCSDMMSGWPNLTENEDIERKRIFWLVREFYFLENITATYWAWLKSDKENLLHFYERSGRMSRSEHRAWPELTSMKVEAILDAFIEHWPHVDLPDSWGSDSPKEEKAYRFLNDLIWSINSDTPDDAIPVLDRLLNDPRFTNLHKELQSIHVTCSPLISTPRC
;
A
#
# COMPACT_ATOMS: atom_id res chain seq x y z
N LEU A 1 -6.85 -48.36 -1.81
CA LEU A 1 -6.37 -49.06 -0.59
C LEU A 1 -7.18 -50.38 -0.34
N SER A 2 -8.51 -50.33 -0.32
CA SER A 2 -9.33 -51.52 -0.10
C SER A 2 -9.08 -52.66 -1.13
N ALA A 3 -8.78 -52.33 -2.37
CA ALA A 3 -8.41 -53.31 -3.40
C ALA A 3 -7.01 -53.92 -3.21
N LEU A 4 -6.09 -53.16 -2.57
CA LEU A 4 -4.71 -53.60 -2.27
C LEU A 4 -4.64 -54.42 -0.96
N PHE A 5 -5.57 -54.21 -0.05
CA PHE A 5 -5.61 -54.83 1.30
C PHE A 5 -6.89 -55.62 1.52
N SER A 6 -7.44 -56.25 0.47
CA SER A 6 -8.64 -57.04 0.56
C SER A 6 -8.55 -58.10 1.69
N GLY A 7 -9.40 -57.96 2.70
CA GLY A 7 -9.49 -58.88 3.84
C GLY A 7 -8.74 -58.44 5.13
N SER A 8 -8.09 -57.26 5.15
CA SER A 8 -7.42 -56.75 6.34
C SER A 8 -8.20 -55.60 7.01
N THR A 9 -8.50 -55.73 8.30
CA THR A 9 -9.04 -54.66 9.15
C THR A 9 -8.07 -53.50 9.34
N ALA A 10 -6.78 -53.76 9.15
CA ALA A 10 -5.71 -52.74 9.27
C ALA A 10 -5.92 -51.53 8.34
N CYS A 11 -6.65 -51.70 7.23
CA CYS A 11 -6.96 -50.58 6.35
C CYS A 11 -7.83 -49.52 7.04
N TYR A 12 -8.84 -49.91 7.81
CA TYR A 12 -9.71 -49.01 8.54
C TYR A 12 -8.98 -48.34 9.70
N ASP A 13 -8.09 -49.08 10.38
CA ASP A 13 -7.28 -48.53 11.46
C ASP A 13 -6.31 -47.43 10.96
N ILE A 14 -5.68 -47.61 9.78
CA ILE A 14 -4.82 -46.65 9.15
C ILE A 14 -5.61 -45.41 8.68
N LEU A 15 -6.77 -45.63 8.05
CA LEU A 15 -7.60 -44.51 7.56
C LEU A 15 -8.23 -43.70 8.70
N SER A 16 -8.37 -44.26 9.88
CA SER A 16 -8.89 -43.57 11.07
C SER A 16 -7.85 -42.73 11.79
N THR A 17 -6.56 -42.80 11.40
CA THR A 17 -5.49 -41.99 12.00
C THR A 17 -5.57 -40.52 11.55
N GLN A 18 -4.91 -39.62 12.29
CA GLN A 18 -4.79 -38.20 11.95
C GLN A 18 -4.00 -37.94 10.65
N LEU A 19 -3.42 -38.98 10.04
CA LEU A 19 -2.70 -38.88 8.76
C LEU A 19 -3.64 -38.80 7.56
N PHE A 20 -4.90 -39.20 7.73
CA PHE A 20 -5.90 -39.16 6.67
C PHE A 20 -7.11 -38.34 7.09
N LYS A 21 -7.79 -37.77 6.12
CA LYS A 21 -9.08 -37.06 6.28
C LYS A 21 -10.06 -37.51 5.21
N PRO A 22 -11.37 -37.40 5.43
CA PRO A 22 -12.38 -37.68 4.42
C PRO A 22 -12.07 -36.95 3.12
N GLY A 23 -12.28 -37.63 2.01
CA GLY A 23 -12.21 -37.07 0.66
C GLY A 23 -13.51 -36.37 0.28
N ASP A 24 -13.57 -35.88 -0.97
CA ASP A 24 -14.74 -35.14 -1.48
C ASP A 24 -15.92 -36.05 -1.90
N LYS A 25 -15.70 -37.37 -1.91
CA LYS A 25 -16.74 -38.39 -2.19
C LYS A 25 -16.87 -39.32 -1.00
N GLU A 26 -18.10 -39.87 -0.80
CA GLU A 26 -18.33 -40.89 0.20
C GLU A 26 -17.36 -42.07 0.04
N ASP A 27 -16.87 -42.60 1.16
CA ASP A 27 -15.88 -43.68 1.25
C ASP A 27 -14.50 -43.38 0.68
N GLN A 28 -14.18 -42.12 0.40
CA GLN A 28 -12.82 -41.69 0.03
C GLN A 28 -12.09 -41.02 1.19
N HIS A 29 -10.83 -41.39 1.36
CA HIS A 29 -9.90 -40.71 2.29
C HIS A 29 -8.70 -40.20 1.53
N ARG A 30 -8.28 -39.02 1.90
CA ARG A 30 -7.03 -38.41 1.36
C ARG A 30 -6.04 -38.12 2.48
N PRO A 31 -4.74 -38.24 2.23
CA PRO A 31 -3.73 -37.88 3.21
C PRO A 31 -3.91 -36.42 3.64
N VAL A 32 -3.64 -36.13 4.91
CA VAL A 32 -3.69 -34.75 5.43
C VAL A 32 -2.58 -33.93 4.78
N HIS A 33 -1.41 -34.52 4.56
CA HIS A 33 -0.27 -33.91 3.90
C HIS A 33 0.17 -34.73 2.70
N LYS A 34 0.44 -34.06 1.57
CA LYS A 34 0.94 -34.67 0.33
C LYS A 34 2.21 -35.47 0.55
N ILE A 35 3.15 -34.99 1.38
CA ILE A 35 4.41 -35.66 1.73
C ILE A 35 4.21 -37.07 2.28
N VAL A 36 3.18 -37.27 3.11
CA VAL A 36 2.88 -38.60 3.66
C VAL A 36 2.45 -39.57 2.56
N ALA A 37 1.64 -39.14 1.63
CA ALA A 37 1.21 -39.93 0.48
C ALA A 37 2.42 -40.32 -0.39
N GLU A 38 3.28 -39.36 -0.68
CA GLU A 38 4.49 -39.56 -1.49
C GLU A 38 5.46 -40.52 -0.83
N TYR A 39 5.71 -40.38 0.48
CA TYR A 39 6.54 -41.30 1.24
C TYR A 39 5.97 -42.73 1.22
N CYS A 40 4.69 -42.92 1.56
CA CYS A 40 4.09 -44.26 1.60
C CYS A 40 4.09 -44.92 0.21
N ALA A 41 3.84 -44.16 -0.84
CA ALA A 41 3.85 -44.66 -2.22
C ALA A 41 5.29 -45.05 -2.62
N ALA A 42 6.29 -44.22 -2.28
CA ALA A 42 7.71 -44.51 -2.54
C ALA A 42 8.17 -45.79 -1.79
N ASP A 43 7.87 -45.90 -0.49
CA ASP A 43 8.21 -47.07 0.31
C ASP A 43 7.61 -48.35 -0.27
N TYR A 44 6.33 -48.31 -0.67
CA TYR A 44 5.66 -49.41 -1.33
C TYR A 44 6.34 -49.80 -2.66
N LEU A 45 6.60 -48.82 -3.53
CA LEU A 45 7.21 -49.04 -4.82
C LEU A 45 8.65 -49.63 -4.68
N ILE A 46 9.45 -49.05 -3.78
CA ILE A 46 10.85 -49.48 -3.57
C ILE A 46 10.91 -50.88 -3.00
N LYS A 47 10.01 -51.26 -2.06
CA LYS A 47 9.94 -52.64 -1.52
C LYS A 47 9.62 -53.63 -2.63
N ARG A 48 8.67 -53.34 -3.53
CA ARG A 48 8.32 -54.19 -4.66
C ARG A 48 9.42 -54.24 -5.71
N ILE A 49 10.11 -53.14 -6.01
CA ILE A 49 11.24 -53.13 -6.94
C ILE A 49 12.46 -53.90 -6.40
N ALA A 50 12.61 -53.93 -5.07
CA ALA A 50 13.70 -54.66 -4.42
C ALA A 50 13.43 -56.17 -4.30
N ASP A 51 12.17 -56.61 -4.44
CA ASP A 51 11.80 -58.04 -4.38
C ASP A 51 12.11 -58.71 -5.71
N PRO A 52 13.07 -59.69 -5.78
CA PRO A 52 13.45 -60.33 -7.00
C PRO A 52 12.35 -61.23 -7.61
N VAL A 53 11.28 -61.55 -6.85
CA VAL A 53 10.15 -62.35 -7.30
C VAL A 53 9.02 -61.47 -7.89
N ASP A 54 9.02 -60.20 -7.58
CA ASP A 54 8.00 -59.26 -8.08
C ASP A 54 8.25 -58.91 -9.56
N VAL A 55 7.19 -58.77 -10.32
CA VAL A 55 7.22 -58.38 -11.73
C VAL A 55 7.43 -56.87 -11.94
N LEU A 56 7.35 -56.05 -10.84
CA LEU A 56 7.54 -54.64 -10.90
C LEU A 56 9.04 -54.29 -10.89
N THR A 57 9.48 -53.58 -11.90
CA THR A 57 10.84 -53.08 -12.01
C THR A 57 10.88 -51.57 -12.18
N LEU A 58 11.98 -50.91 -11.82
CA LEU A 58 12.15 -49.48 -11.99
C LEU A 58 11.84 -49.02 -13.43
N PRO A 59 12.38 -49.65 -14.51
CA PRO A 59 12.06 -49.30 -15.88
C PRO A 59 10.56 -49.36 -16.24
N LYS A 60 9.75 -50.13 -15.50
CA LYS A 60 8.30 -50.18 -15.71
C LYS A 60 7.58 -49.04 -14.96
N CYS A 61 8.16 -48.51 -13.88
CA CYS A 61 7.59 -47.42 -13.12
C CYS A 61 7.88 -46.04 -13.74
N LEU A 62 9.08 -45.88 -14.31
CA LEU A 62 9.53 -44.57 -14.81
C LEU A 62 8.65 -43.99 -15.93
N PRO A 63 8.16 -44.72 -16.93
CA PRO A 63 7.24 -44.21 -17.95
C PRO A 63 5.91 -43.67 -17.42
N VAL A 64 5.47 -44.12 -16.26
CA VAL A 64 4.25 -43.62 -15.58
C VAL A 64 4.56 -42.32 -14.84
N ILE A 65 5.73 -42.24 -14.24
CA ILE A 65 6.15 -41.07 -13.44
C ILE A 65 6.64 -39.95 -14.35
N ALA A 66 7.35 -40.32 -15.42
CA ALA A 66 7.99 -39.39 -16.36
C ALA A 66 7.78 -39.91 -17.82
N PRO A 67 6.58 -39.75 -18.38
CA PRO A 67 6.19 -40.38 -19.65
C PRO A 67 7.07 -39.96 -20.85
N ASN A 68 7.57 -38.74 -20.86
CA ASN A 68 8.43 -38.19 -21.92
C ASN A 68 9.86 -37.94 -21.46
N GLY A 69 10.30 -38.66 -20.45
CA GLY A 69 11.61 -38.44 -19.86
C GLY A 69 11.65 -37.23 -18.92
N THR A 70 10.51 -36.55 -18.71
CA THR A 70 10.38 -35.43 -17.80
C THR A 70 9.40 -35.81 -16.66
N ALA A 71 9.84 -35.60 -15.43
CA ALA A 71 9.02 -35.90 -14.25
C ALA A 71 7.79 -34.99 -14.17
N ARG A 72 6.62 -35.59 -13.91
CA ARG A 72 5.39 -34.82 -13.65
C ARG A 72 5.55 -34.05 -12.35
N ASP A 73 5.17 -32.78 -12.33
CA ASP A 73 5.33 -31.92 -11.15
C ASP A 73 4.67 -32.48 -9.90
N GLU A 74 3.47 -33.06 -10.03
CA GLU A 74 2.76 -33.70 -8.91
C GLU A 74 3.46 -34.95 -8.38
N LEU A 75 4.35 -35.59 -9.15
CA LEU A 75 5.07 -36.82 -8.79
C LEU A 75 6.55 -36.59 -8.44
N ARG A 76 7.03 -35.35 -8.50
CA ARG A 76 8.42 -35.03 -8.13
C ARG A 76 8.74 -35.38 -6.68
N GLY A 77 7.77 -35.20 -5.76
CA GLY A 77 7.90 -35.62 -4.37
C GLY A 77 8.04 -37.15 -4.24
N LEU A 78 7.29 -37.91 -5.03
CA LEU A 78 7.41 -39.35 -5.09
C LEU A 78 8.83 -39.78 -5.54
N LEU A 79 9.39 -39.14 -6.58
CA LEU A 79 10.75 -39.42 -7.05
C LEU A 79 11.79 -39.14 -5.98
N GLY A 80 11.68 -38.01 -5.27
CA GLY A 80 12.59 -37.65 -4.17
C GLY A 80 12.59 -38.73 -3.07
N TRP A 81 11.42 -39.21 -2.64
CA TRP A 81 11.32 -40.30 -1.66
C TRP A 81 11.78 -41.65 -2.20
N MET A 82 11.51 -41.97 -3.47
CA MET A 82 12.05 -43.19 -4.09
C MET A 82 13.58 -43.20 -4.15
N ALA A 83 14.20 -42.03 -4.42
CA ALA A 83 15.66 -41.89 -4.34
C ALA A 83 16.17 -42.07 -2.90
N ALA A 84 15.52 -41.46 -1.91
CA ALA A 84 15.91 -41.53 -0.51
C ALA A 84 15.84 -42.97 0.04
N LEU A 85 14.82 -43.72 -0.35
CA LEU A 85 14.56 -45.08 0.15
C LEU A 85 15.19 -46.20 -0.71
N GLY A 86 15.60 -45.84 -1.93
CA GLY A 86 16.13 -46.81 -2.89
C GLY A 86 17.60 -47.13 -2.70
N ASN A 87 18.02 -48.24 -3.30
CA ASN A 87 19.45 -48.62 -3.38
C ASN A 87 20.18 -47.77 -4.41
N LYS A 88 21.52 -47.92 -4.48
CA LYS A 88 22.41 -47.16 -5.41
C LYS A 88 21.94 -47.16 -6.85
N SER A 89 21.45 -48.28 -7.36
CA SER A 89 20.97 -48.36 -8.75
C SER A 89 19.71 -47.53 -8.97
N VAL A 90 18.77 -47.56 -8.02
CA VAL A 90 17.55 -46.74 -8.03
C VAL A 90 17.92 -45.29 -7.92
N GLN A 91 18.77 -44.90 -6.96
CA GLN A 91 19.25 -43.56 -6.77
C GLN A 91 19.86 -42.99 -8.07
N GLY A 92 20.77 -43.74 -8.69
CA GLY A 92 21.43 -43.32 -9.93
C GLY A 92 20.46 -43.06 -11.08
N SER A 93 19.47 -43.95 -11.26
CA SER A 93 18.49 -43.81 -12.33
C SER A 93 17.55 -42.61 -12.11
N ILE A 94 17.14 -42.38 -10.88
CA ILE A 94 16.25 -41.27 -10.55
C ILE A 94 16.98 -39.91 -10.61
N ILE A 95 18.27 -39.88 -10.21
CA ILE A 95 19.11 -38.67 -10.31
C ILE A 95 19.33 -38.29 -11.80
N GLU A 96 19.54 -39.26 -12.67
CA GLU A 96 19.65 -38.95 -14.11
C GLU A 96 18.34 -38.46 -14.71
N LEU A 97 17.20 -38.88 -14.18
CA LEU A 97 15.90 -38.44 -14.63
C LEU A 97 15.58 -36.99 -14.16
N ASP A 98 15.67 -36.74 -12.85
CA ASP A 98 15.38 -35.41 -12.27
C ASP A 98 16.19 -35.18 -10.98
N ALA A 99 17.43 -34.73 -11.14
CA ALA A 99 18.32 -34.42 -10.02
C ALA A 99 17.79 -33.32 -9.10
N TYR A 100 17.09 -32.33 -9.65
CA TYR A 100 16.51 -31.26 -8.85
C TYR A 100 15.33 -31.76 -7.99
N ALA A 101 14.46 -32.59 -8.53
CA ALA A 101 13.40 -33.21 -7.77
C ALA A 101 13.92 -34.03 -6.59
N VAL A 102 15.03 -34.79 -6.78
CA VAL A 102 15.68 -35.55 -5.73
C VAL A 102 16.24 -34.67 -4.61
N LEU A 103 16.83 -33.53 -4.97
CA LEU A 103 17.34 -32.57 -3.99
C LEU A 103 16.26 -31.83 -3.24
N ALA A 104 15.20 -31.40 -3.97
CA ALA A 104 14.14 -30.54 -3.43
C ALA A 104 13.04 -31.31 -2.66
N ASN A 105 12.97 -32.62 -2.82
CA ASN A 105 11.92 -33.46 -2.23
C ASN A 105 12.52 -34.73 -1.58
N GLY A 106 11.77 -35.37 -0.74
CA GLY A 106 12.24 -36.55 -0.03
C GLY A 106 13.26 -36.21 1.07
N ASP A 107 14.24 -37.11 1.28
CA ASP A 107 15.34 -36.92 2.22
C ASP A 107 16.71 -37.16 1.52
N PRO A 108 17.32 -36.14 0.91
CA PRO A 108 18.58 -36.31 0.19
C PRO A 108 19.78 -36.65 1.11
N SER A 109 19.63 -36.61 2.44
CA SER A 109 20.66 -37.04 3.38
C SER A 109 20.89 -38.56 3.31
N GLN A 110 19.86 -39.32 2.93
CA GLN A 110 19.89 -40.78 2.81
C GLN A 110 20.63 -41.29 1.56
N LEU A 111 21.01 -40.39 0.65
CA LEU A 111 21.75 -40.77 -0.56
C LEU A 111 23.15 -41.29 -0.21
N GLU A 112 23.61 -42.33 -0.93
CA GLU A 112 24.96 -42.81 -0.84
C GLU A 112 25.97 -41.75 -1.33
N ARG A 113 27.19 -41.74 -0.83
CA ARG A 113 28.24 -40.77 -1.19
C ARG A 113 28.43 -40.61 -2.71
N SER A 114 28.47 -41.76 -3.44
CA SER A 114 28.56 -41.74 -4.88
C SER A 114 27.38 -41.09 -5.58
N SER A 115 26.18 -41.32 -5.03
CA SER A 115 24.94 -40.73 -5.53
C SER A 115 24.87 -39.22 -5.24
N LYS A 116 25.37 -38.74 -4.11
CA LYS A 116 25.52 -37.30 -3.81
C LYS A 116 26.41 -36.58 -4.84
N ARG A 117 27.55 -37.16 -5.17
CA ARG A 117 28.45 -36.65 -6.21
C ARG A 117 27.80 -36.66 -7.60
N GLN A 118 27.13 -37.74 -7.96
CA GLN A 118 26.39 -37.86 -9.21
C GLN A 118 25.30 -36.77 -9.29
N LEU A 119 24.59 -36.50 -8.20
CA LEU A 119 23.57 -35.49 -8.13
C LEU A 119 24.16 -34.09 -8.39
N LEU A 120 25.23 -33.70 -7.71
CA LEU A 120 25.91 -32.41 -7.94
C LEU A 120 26.42 -32.29 -9.39
N HIS A 121 27.00 -33.35 -9.94
CA HIS A 121 27.44 -33.35 -11.31
C HIS A 121 26.27 -33.18 -12.30
N ARG A 122 25.13 -33.86 -12.04
CA ARG A 122 23.95 -33.76 -12.88
C ARG A 122 23.33 -32.38 -12.81
N LEU A 123 23.24 -31.76 -11.60
CA LEU A 123 22.79 -30.39 -11.44
C LEU A 123 23.64 -29.38 -12.20
N LYS A 124 24.99 -29.56 -12.20
CA LYS A 124 25.88 -28.74 -13.00
C LYS A 124 25.59 -28.85 -14.49
N LYS A 125 25.29 -30.07 -14.97
CA LYS A 125 24.90 -30.30 -16.35
C LYS A 125 23.56 -29.67 -16.70
N ILE A 126 22.58 -29.79 -15.82
CA ILE A 126 21.26 -29.13 -15.94
C ILE A 126 21.44 -27.61 -16.02
N GLU A 127 22.28 -27.01 -15.16
CA GLU A 127 22.55 -25.57 -15.23
C GLU A 127 23.19 -25.14 -16.54
N ALA A 128 24.07 -25.95 -17.10
CA ALA A 128 24.71 -25.68 -18.42
C ALA A 128 23.69 -25.71 -19.57
N GLU A 129 22.64 -26.53 -19.45
CA GLU A 129 21.52 -26.63 -20.39
C GLU A 129 20.45 -25.55 -20.13
N ASP A 130 20.11 -25.30 -18.88
CA ASP A 130 19.13 -24.30 -18.40
C ASP A 130 19.59 -23.65 -17.08
N PRO A 131 20.30 -22.52 -17.12
CA PRO A 131 20.81 -21.85 -15.93
C PRO A 131 19.73 -21.47 -14.90
N TYR A 132 18.47 -21.34 -15.32
CA TYR A 132 17.33 -20.96 -14.48
C TYR A 132 16.34 -22.11 -14.22
N PHE A 133 16.84 -23.32 -14.14
CA PHE A 133 16.05 -24.56 -13.96
C PHE A 133 15.11 -24.56 -12.75
N ARG A 134 15.24 -23.62 -11.78
CA ARG A 134 14.36 -23.44 -10.62
C ARG A 134 13.37 -22.28 -10.79
N ARG A 135 13.16 -21.72 -11.95
CA ARG A 135 12.36 -20.49 -12.11
C ARG A 135 10.94 -20.58 -11.57
N SER A 136 10.33 -21.74 -11.60
CA SER A 136 8.96 -21.96 -11.10
C SER A 136 8.86 -22.04 -9.59
N ASP A 137 9.96 -22.35 -8.89
CA ASP A 137 10.00 -22.56 -7.45
C ASP A 137 11.24 -21.98 -6.76
N PHE A 138 11.91 -20.99 -7.38
CA PHE A 138 13.08 -20.32 -6.80
C PHE A 138 12.81 -19.74 -5.40
N TRP A 139 11.55 -19.39 -5.12
CA TRP A 139 11.07 -18.92 -3.82
C TRP A 139 10.87 -20.03 -2.78
N ARG A 140 10.81 -21.30 -3.21
CA ARG A 140 10.60 -22.45 -2.33
C ARG A 140 11.88 -22.74 -1.54
N ARG A 141 11.80 -22.59 -0.24
CA ARG A 141 12.86 -23.01 0.67
C ARG A 141 12.65 -24.47 1.10
N PHE A 142 13.68 -25.26 1.00
CA PHE A 142 13.68 -26.63 1.48
C PHE A 142 15.01 -26.90 2.19
N SER A 143 15.05 -27.89 3.09
CA SER A 143 16.23 -28.27 3.83
C SER A 143 16.77 -29.56 3.28
N ALA A 144 18.07 -29.57 2.99
CA ALA A 144 18.83 -30.76 2.65
C ALA A 144 19.77 -31.15 3.82
N ALA A 145 19.24 -31.11 5.04
CA ALA A 145 20.02 -31.42 6.24
C ALA A 145 20.72 -32.77 6.08
N GLY A 146 22.04 -32.81 6.33
CA GLY A 146 22.85 -34.00 6.19
C GLY A 146 23.24 -34.38 4.75
N PHE A 147 22.78 -33.70 3.72
CA PHE A 147 23.25 -33.91 2.36
C PHE A 147 24.72 -33.51 2.20
N PHE A 148 25.08 -32.35 2.73
CA PHE A 148 26.44 -31.84 2.66
C PHE A 148 27.30 -32.49 3.75
N THR A 149 28.17 -33.38 3.32
CA THR A 149 29.15 -34.08 4.14
C THR A 149 30.55 -33.75 3.64
N GLN A 150 31.58 -33.98 4.47
CA GLN A 150 32.95 -33.59 4.14
C GLN A 150 33.45 -34.17 2.80
N ASP A 151 32.94 -35.32 2.39
CA ASP A 151 33.32 -36.00 1.14
C ASP A 151 32.76 -35.32 -0.12
N VAL A 152 31.83 -34.38 -0.02
CA VAL A 152 31.32 -33.59 -1.15
C VAL A 152 31.86 -32.15 -1.19
N VAL A 153 32.63 -31.71 -0.19
CA VAL A 153 33.21 -30.37 -0.11
C VAL A 153 34.03 -29.99 -1.35
N GLU A 154 34.89 -30.90 -1.82
CA GLU A 154 35.72 -30.66 -2.98
C GLU A 154 34.90 -30.52 -4.29
N GLU A 155 33.70 -31.08 -4.33
CA GLU A 155 32.78 -30.94 -5.48
C GLU A 155 32.01 -29.59 -5.40
N ILE A 156 31.83 -29.04 -4.19
CA ILE A 156 31.08 -27.78 -3.96
C ILE A 156 31.96 -26.58 -4.27
N LYS A 157 33.25 -26.58 -3.89
CA LYS A 157 34.17 -25.45 -4.07
C LYS A 157 34.14 -24.86 -5.50
N PRO A 158 34.32 -25.67 -6.59
CA PRO A 158 34.27 -25.16 -7.94
C PRO A 158 32.89 -24.62 -8.34
N LEU A 159 31.80 -25.12 -7.73
CA LEU A 159 30.44 -24.62 -7.99
C LEU A 159 30.17 -23.25 -7.36
N LEU A 160 30.82 -22.95 -6.25
CA LEU A 160 30.75 -21.62 -5.64
C LEU A 160 31.59 -20.56 -6.36
N THR A 161 32.74 -20.97 -6.92
CA THR A 161 33.69 -20.04 -7.52
C THR A 161 33.44 -19.79 -9.01
N MET A 162 32.54 -20.54 -9.65
CA MET A 162 32.17 -20.32 -11.05
C MET A 162 31.36 -19.03 -11.22
N SER A 163 31.77 -18.22 -12.18
CA SER A 163 31.04 -17.02 -12.61
C SER A 163 29.85 -17.42 -13.48
N ASN A 164 28.78 -17.94 -12.89
CA ASN A 164 27.54 -18.30 -13.57
C ASN A 164 26.39 -17.48 -13.06
N GLU A 165 25.57 -16.94 -13.95
CA GLU A 165 24.33 -16.22 -13.67
C GLU A 165 23.15 -17.15 -13.28
N GLY A 166 23.41 -18.47 -13.21
CA GLY A 166 22.38 -19.48 -12.97
C GLY A 166 21.94 -19.65 -11.51
N HIS A 167 20.91 -20.45 -11.33
CA HIS A 167 20.29 -20.72 -10.02
C HIS A 167 21.04 -21.77 -9.17
N LEU A 168 22.02 -22.50 -9.70
CA LEU A 168 22.69 -23.57 -8.96
C LEU A 168 23.48 -23.05 -7.78
N ARG A 169 24.23 -21.96 -7.98
CA ARG A 169 25.04 -21.36 -6.91
C ARG A 169 24.17 -20.83 -5.77
N SER A 170 23.07 -20.17 -6.08
CA SER A 170 22.12 -19.73 -5.05
C SER A 170 21.46 -20.89 -4.34
N LEU A 171 21.08 -21.95 -5.04
CA LEU A 171 20.55 -23.18 -4.48
C LEU A 171 21.52 -23.84 -3.49
N ILE A 172 22.79 -24.00 -3.90
CA ILE A 172 23.82 -24.59 -3.02
C ILE A 172 23.99 -23.74 -1.76
N LEU A 173 24.06 -22.43 -1.86
CA LEU A 173 24.19 -21.53 -0.72
C LEU A 173 22.97 -21.59 0.21
N GLU A 174 21.76 -21.66 -0.34
CA GLU A 174 20.53 -21.86 0.46
C GLU A 174 20.59 -23.14 1.28
N LEU A 175 21.07 -24.21 0.69
CA LEU A 175 21.14 -25.53 1.31
C LEU A 175 22.33 -25.69 2.26
N LEU A 176 23.39 -24.90 2.10
CA LEU A 176 24.53 -24.84 3.01
C LEU A 176 24.23 -24.10 4.31
N ALA A 177 23.14 -23.32 4.35
CA ALA A 177 22.76 -22.64 5.58
C ALA A 177 22.59 -23.64 6.72
N ASP A 178 23.18 -23.32 7.88
CA ASP A 178 23.25 -24.19 9.09
C ASP A 178 24.02 -25.50 8.91
N SER A 179 24.82 -25.64 7.82
CA SER A 179 25.59 -26.85 7.56
C SER A 179 26.94 -26.86 8.28
N PRO A 180 27.34 -27.97 8.92
CA PRO A 180 28.65 -28.09 9.58
C PRO A 180 29.85 -28.00 8.62
N VAL A 181 29.66 -28.20 7.32
CA VAL A 181 30.76 -28.11 6.34
C VAL A 181 31.16 -26.70 5.97
N ASN A 182 30.40 -25.69 6.40
CA ASN A 182 30.71 -24.27 6.14
C ASN A 182 32.11 -23.85 6.60
N CYS A 183 32.63 -24.46 7.66
CA CYS A 183 34.00 -24.22 8.14
C CYS A 183 35.08 -24.60 7.10
N HIS A 184 34.79 -25.55 6.22
CA HIS A 184 35.71 -25.98 5.14
C HIS A 184 35.56 -25.13 3.86
N LEU A 185 34.55 -24.28 3.79
CA LEU A 185 34.20 -23.42 2.66
C LEU A 185 34.36 -21.93 2.99
N ALA A 186 34.92 -21.60 4.16
CA ALA A 186 34.98 -20.23 4.69
C ALA A 186 35.67 -19.25 3.73
N SER A 187 36.69 -19.68 3.00
CA SER A 187 37.43 -18.86 2.02
C SER A 187 36.55 -18.50 0.82
N GLU A 188 35.85 -19.47 0.27
CA GLU A 188 34.97 -19.32 -0.89
C GLU A 188 33.73 -18.47 -0.52
N LEU A 189 33.15 -18.74 0.64
CA LEU A 189 32.01 -17.97 1.18
C LEU A 189 32.39 -16.51 1.48
N SER A 190 33.60 -16.30 2.00
CA SER A 190 34.14 -14.96 2.26
C SER A 190 34.32 -14.17 0.95
N LEU A 191 34.90 -14.82 -0.06
CA LEU A 191 35.06 -14.23 -1.39
C LEU A 191 33.72 -13.77 -1.96
N LEU A 192 32.70 -14.63 -1.94
CA LEU A 192 31.35 -14.31 -2.44
C LEU A 192 30.71 -13.19 -1.64
N THR A 193 30.86 -13.16 -0.33
CA THR A 193 30.27 -12.14 0.55
C THR A 193 30.86 -10.75 0.30
N LEU A 194 32.19 -10.70 0.10
CA LEU A 194 32.95 -9.45 0.00
C LEU A 194 33.12 -8.93 -1.43
N ASN A 195 32.77 -9.68 -2.44
CA ASN A 195 32.90 -9.26 -3.83
C ASN A 195 31.74 -8.31 -4.19
N PRO A 196 31.99 -7.03 -4.52
CA PRO A 196 30.95 -6.06 -4.90
C PRO A 196 30.27 -6.38 -6.24
N ASP A 197 30.92 -7.17 -7.12
CA ASP A 197 30.38 -7.54 -8.43
C ASP A 197 29.36 -8.69 -8.35
N GLU A 198 29.23 -9.33 -7.17
CA GLU A 198 28.27 -10.40 -6.98
C GLU A 198 26.87 -9.85 -6.67
N SER A 199 25.84 -10.59 -7.08
CA SER A 199 24.45 -10.23 -6.81
C SER A 199 24.13 -10.17 -5.31
N GLU A 200 23.18 -9.32 -4.92
CA GLU A 200 22.70 -9.21 -3.54
C GLU A 200 22.29 -10.55 -2.94
N GLN A 201 21.61 -11.40 -3.72
CA GLN A 201 21.16 -12.72 -3.29
C GLN A 201 22.36 -13.62 -2.93
N ILE A 202 23.34 -13.73 -3.80
CA ILE A 202 24.54 -14.56 -3.57
C ILE A 202 25.31 -14.06 -2.35
N ARG A 203 25.58 -12.76 -2.27
CA ARG A 203 26.27 -12.14 -1.14
C ARG A 203 25.56 -12.38 0.21
N THR A 204 24.23 -12.23 0.21
CA THR A 204 23.41 -12.43 1.41
C THR A 204 23.40 -13.90 1.85
N LEU A 205 23.25 -14.83 0.91
CA LEU A 205 23.28 -16.27 1.22
C LEU A 205 24.67 -16.73 1.70
N ALA A 206 25.73 -16.28 1.04
CA ALA A 206 27.11 -16.58 1.45
C ALA A 206 27.42 -16.02 2.84
N SER A 207 27.00 -14.78 3.14
CA SER A 207 27.17 -14.18 4.46
C SER A 207 26.43 -14.96 5.55
N ARG A 208 25.23 -15.49 5.25
CA ARG A 208 24.47 -16.34 6.17
C ARG A 208 25.23 -17.64 6.48
N CYS A 209 25.80 -18.29 5.46
CA CYS A 209 26.62 -19.49 5.68
C CYS A 209 27.88 -19.19 6.50
N LEU A 210 28.51 -18.01 6.31
CA LEU A 210 29.68 -17.60 7.10
C LEU A 210 29.34 -17.41 8.58
N LEU A 211 28.13 -16.95 8.92
CA LEU A 211 27.72 -16.75 10.30
C LEU A 211 27.74 -18.06 11.14
N ASP A 212 27.69 -19.22 10.48
CA ASP A 212 27.81 -20.53 11.13
C ASP A 212 29.27 -20.89 11.44
N VAL A 213 30.26 -20.16 10.89
CA VAL A 213 31.70 -20.46 11.04
C VAL A 213 32.25 -19.73 12.26
N LYS A 214 32.44 -20.47 13.37
CA LYS A 214 32.80 -19.91 14.68
C LYS A 214 34.12 -19.15 14.73
N GLU A 215 35.11 -19.49 13.92
CA GLU A 215 36.47 -18.91 13.94
C GLU A 215 36.71 -17.89 12.82
N TYR A 216 35.68 -17.47 12.13
CA TYR A 216 35.82 -16.51 11.03
C TYR A 216 36.07 -15.09 11.53
N ASP A 217 36.99 -14.36 10.87
CA ASP A 217 37.29 -12.95 11.20
C ASP A 217 36.22 -12.00 10.65
N PHE A 218 35.15 -11.86 11.40
CA PHE A 218 34.07 -10.94 11.06
C PHE A 218 34.49 -9.46 11.14
N ILE A 219 35.48 -9.11 11.96
CA ILE A 219 35.92 -7.70 12.08
C ILE A 219 36.59 -7.24 10.78
N GLY A 220 37.47 -8.08 10.21
CA GLY A 220 38.06 -7.77 8.92
C GLY A 220 37.03 -7.71 7.80
N ALA A 221 36.09 -8.65 7.77
CA ALA A 221 35.01 -8.67 6.78
C ALA A 221 34.10 -7.42 6.89
N LEU A 222 33.71 -7.03 8.10
CA LEU A 222 32.91 -5.83 8.33
C LEU A 222 33.62 -4.55 7.88
N ALA A 223 34.95 -4.47 8.07
CA ALA A 223 35.71 -3.30 7.61
C ALA A 223 35.63 -3.14 6.07
N VAL A 224 35.71 -4.25 5.32
CA VAL A 224 35.56 -4.25 3.87
C VAL A 224 34.14 -3.84 3.44
N LEU A 225 33.11 -4.43 4.06
CA LEU A 225 31.70 -4.14 3.76
C LEU A 225 31.34 -2.68 4.05
N ILE A 226 31.84 -2.13 5.18
CA ILE A 226 31.59 -0.72 5.54
C ILE A 226 32.35 0.23 4.62
N PHE A 227 33.54 -0.14 4.17
CA PHE A 227 34.33 0.65 3.22
C PHE A 227 33.64 0.73 1.84
N GLU A 228 33.04 -0.37 1.38
CA GLU A 228 32.24 -0.36 0.15
C GLU A 228 31.07 0.60 0.21
N ALA A 229 30.41 0.72 1.37
CA ALA A 229 29.35 1.67 1.68
C ALA A 229 28.10 1.58 0.74
N SER A 230 27.89 0.47 0.06
CA SER A 230 26.69 0.20 -0.74
C SER A 230 25.50 -0.20 0.16
N ASN A 231 24.27 -0.08 -0.36
CA ASN A 231 23.09 -0.56 0.37
C ASN A 231 23.19 -2.06 0.69
N ILE A 232 23.69 -2.86 -0.24
CA ILE A 232 23.87 -4.30 -0.08
C ILE A 232 24.91 -4.61 1.00
N SER A 233 26.10 -4.03 0.89
CA SER A 233 27.18 -4.29 1.84
C SER A 233 26.83 -3.86 3.26
N LEU A 234 26.16 -2.71 3.42
CA LEU A 234 25.74 -2.23 4.73
C LEU A 234 24.60 -3.06 5.34
N ASN A 235 23.69 -3.59 4.50
CA ASN A 235 22.66 -4.53 4.94
C ASN A 235 23.30 -5.83 5.47
N ILE A 236 24.25 -6.39 4.74
CA ILE A 236 25.01 -7.58 5.18
C ILE A 236 25.78 -7.28 6.48
N ALA A 237 26.47 -6.14 6.56
CA ALA A 237 27.19 -5.73 7.77
C ALA A 237 26.25 -5.57 8.97
N ALA A 238 25.08 -4.95 8.79
CA ALA A 238 24.06 -4.84 9.85
C ALA A 238 23.62 -6.20 10.36
N LYS A 239 23.38 -7.16 9.46
CA LYS A 239 22.97 -8.51 9.82
C LYS A 239 24.05 -9.29 10.55
N VAL A 240 25.30 -9.12 10.16
CA VAL A 240 26.46 -9.68 10.88
C VAL A 240 26.53 -9.10 12.29
N ILE A 241 26.41 -7.78 12.46
CA ILE A 241 26.41 -7.12 13.78
C ILE A 241 25.21 -7.62 14.62
N GLU A 242 24.03 -7.78 14.02
CA GLU A 242 22.81 -8.28 14.69
C GLU A 242 23.05 -9.70 15.26
N VAL A 243 23.61 -10.62 14.46
CA VAL A 243 23.82 -12.02 14.86
C VAL A 243 24.96 -12.18 15.88
N ILE A 244 26.04 -11.44 15.71
CA ILE A 244 27.16 -11.47 16.66
C ILE A 244 26.77 -10.86 18.02
N GLY A 245 25.86 -9.89 18.02
CA GLY A 245 25.36 -9.11 19.14
C GLY A 245 26.02 -7.72 19.16
N PRO A 246 25.21 -6.65 19.10
CA PRO A 246 25.70 -5.27 19.07
C PRO A 246 26.58 -4.90 20.28
N GLU A 247 26.35 -5.53 21.42
CA GLU A 247 27.09 -5.32 22.68
C GLU A 247 28.56 -5.78 22.61
N LYS A 248 28.94 -6.59 21.60
CA LYS A 248 30.33 -7.02 21.39
C LYS A 248 31.17 -5.97 20.64
N PHE A 249 30.52 -4.94 20.12
CA PHE A 249 31.19 -3.84 19.42
C PHE A 249 31.22 -2.61 20.32
N ASN A 250 32.32 -1.85 20.25
CA ASN A 250 32.35 -0.59 20.97
C ASN A 250 31.42 0.45 20.29
N HIS A 251 30.96 1.42 21.08
CA HIS A 251 30.00 2.42 20.60
C HIS A 251 30.59 3.31 19.48
N THR A 252 31.89 3.57 19.48
CA THR A 252 32.55 4.35 18.42
C THR A 252 32.53 3.60 17.07
N TYR A 253 32.69 2.30 17.10
CA TYR A 253 32.58 1.48 15.90
C TYR A 253 31.15 1.50 15.34
N LEU A 254 30.16 1.26 16.21
CA LEU A 254 28.74 1.29 15.81
C LEU A 254 28.30 2.69 15.32
N SER A 255 28.77 3.77 15.95
CA SER A 255 28.48 5.13 15.52
C SER A 255 29.10 5.42 14.15
N GLY A 256 30.33 4.95 13.91
CA GLY A 256 30.99 5.03 12.61
C GLY A 256 30.18 4.31 11.51
N PHE A 257 29.75 3.08 11.79
CA PHE A 257 28.88 2.32 10.90
C PHE A 257 27.55 3.05 10.60
N LEU A 258 26.86 3.55 11.63
CA LEU A 258 25.61 4.29 11.45
C LEU A 258 25.79 5.60 10.69
N ARG A 259 26.94 6.28 10.83
CA ARG A 259 27.28 7.48 10.02
C ARG A 259 27.42 7.13 8.54
N VAL A 260 28.03 5.99 8.21
CA VAL A 260 28.08 5.53 6.81
C VAL A 260 26.68 5.19 6.30
N CYS A 261 25.87 4.50 7.09
CA CYS A 261 24.47 4.20 6.75
C CYS A 261 23.62 5.47 6.52
N ALA A 262 23.97 6.59 7.18
CA ALA A 262 23.25 7.85 6.97
C ALA A 262 23.32 8.36 5.52
N ASN A 263 24.38 8.01 4.79
CA ASN A 263 24.57 8.39 3.38
C ASN A 263 23.61 7.67 2.42
N LEU A 264 22.97 6.57 2.87
CA LEU A 264 21.96 5.87 2.08
C LEU A 264 20.62 6.62 2.00
N TYR A 265 20.40 7.65 2.81
CA TYR A 265 19.16 8.41 2.77
C TYR A 265 19.23 9.48 1.68
N PRO A 266 18.24 9.55 0.79
CA PRO A 266 18.23 10.52 -0.30
C PRO A 266 18.07 11.95 0.20
N ASP A 267 18.45 12.88 -0.66
CA ASP A 267 18.19 14.29 -0.47
C ASP A 267 16.68 14.59 -0.44
N HIS A 268 16.32 15.73 0.14
CA HIS A 268 14.93 16.17 0.28
C HIS A 268 14.11 16.15 -1.04
N LYS A 269 14.76 16.45 -2.16
CA LYS A 269 14.10 16.52 -3.48
C LYS A 269 13.75 15.14 -4.06
N ALA A 270 14.42 14.07 -3.62
CA ALA A 270 14.20 12.70 -4.06
C ALA A 270 13.10 11.96 -3.27
N GLN A 271 12.23 12.66 -2.58
CA GLN A 271 11.22 12.08 -1.68
C GLN A 271 10.15 11.23 -2.36
N PHE A 272 9.96 11.36 -3.65
CA PHE A 272 8.97 10.61 -4.41
C PHE A 272 9.46 9.21 -4.82
N GLU A 273 10.74 8.93 -4.72
CA GLU A 273 11.23 7.56 -4.84
C GLU A 273 10.88 6.77 -3.58
N ARG A 274 9.79 6.04 -3.66
CA ARG A 274 9.43 5.03 -2.67
C ARG A 274 10.38 3.83 -2.77
N VAL A 275 11.59 4.00 -2.28
CA VAL A 275 12.46 2.85 -2.03
C VAL A 275 11.98 2.18 -0.75
N ILE A 276 10.85 1.47 -0.88
CA ILE A 276 10.27 0.69 0.21
C ILE A 276 11.24 -0.46 0.48
N GLY A 277 11.78 -0.50 1.69
CA GLY A 277 12.54 -1.65 2.18
C GLY A 277 14.06 -1.51 2.20
N THR A 278 14.70 -0.72 1.34
CA THR A 278 16.17 -0.66 1.24
C THR A 278 16.91 -0.22 2.51
N ARG A 279 16.22 0.40 3.48
CA ARG A 279 16.82 0.88 4.75
C ARG A 279 16.17 0.25 5.98
N TYR A 280 15.30 -0.73 5.78
CA TYR A 280 14.64 -1.41 6.89
C TYR A 280 15.63 -2.10 7.82
N PHE A 281 16.75 -2.59 7.30
CA PHE A 281 17.80 -3.23 8.07
C PHE A 281 18.38 -2.33 9.18
N ILE A 282 18.49 -1.02 8.93
CA ILE A 282 18.97 -0.05 9.94
C ILE A 282 18.00 -0.01 11.12
N LYS A 283 16.70 0.09 10.81
CA LYS A 283 15.64 0.11 11.84
C LYS A 283 15.60 -1.22 12.61
N LYS A 284 15.77 -2.34 11.89
CA LYS A 284 15.86 -3.66 12.48
C LYS A 284 17.07 -3.80 13.41
N LEU A 285 18.26 -3.36 12.99
CA LEU A 285 19.44 -3.36 13.84
C LEU A 285 19.24 -2.51 15.11
N ILE A 286 18.67 -1.30 14.98
CA ILE A 286 18.37 -0.42 16.13
C ILE A 286 17.47 -1.12 17.15
N SER A 287 16.52 -1.95 16.71
CA SER A 287 15.62 -2.68 17.60
C SER A 287 16.35 -3.68 18.54
N HIS A 288 17.59 -4.09 18.21
CA HIS A 288 18.43 -4.98 19.01
C HIS A 288 19.35 -4.24 20.00
N PHE A 289 19.41 -2.90 19.94
CA PHE A 289 20.22 -2.15 20.88
C PHE A 289 19.59 -2.11 22.27
N SER A 290 20.42 -2.30 23.29
CA SER A 290 20.05 -2.08 24.69
C SER A 290 19.91 -0.58 24.98
N GLN A 291 19.19 -0.25 26.08
CA GLN A 291 19.05 1.15 26.50
C GLN A 291 20.42 1.82 26.70
N HIS A 292 21.36 1.14 27.32
CA HIS A 292 22.71 1.68 27.56
C HIS A 292 23.47 1.93 26.25
N THR A 293 23.41 0.99 25.30
CA THR A 293 24.02 1.15 23.97
C THR A 293 23.41 2.34 23.24
N LEU A 294 22.08 2.49 23.29
CA LEU A 294 21.37 3.62 22.66
C LEU A 294 21.84 4.95 23.25
N GLU A 295 21.96 5.03 24.57
CA GLU A 295 22.40 6.26 25.23
C GLU A 295 23.81 6.69 24.80
N LEU A 296 24.76 5.76 24.73
CA LEU A 296 26.12 6.04 24.29
C LEU A 296 26.19 6.46 22.82
N LEU A 297 25.43 5.75 21.96
CA LEU A 297 25.38 6.05 20.54
C LEU A 297 24.68 7.38 20.25
N LEU A 298 23.59 7.70 20.96
CA LEU A 298 22.92 8.98 20.86
C LEU A 298 23.83 10.13 21.26
N ASP A 299 24.56 10.01 22.40
CA ASP A 299 25.52 11.01 22.83
C ASP A 299 26.59 11.24 21.74
N GLU A 300 27.16 10.17 21.18
CA GLU A 300 28.23 10.26 20.19
C GLU A 300 27.77 10.78 18.82
N LEU A 301 26.63 10.30 18.34
CA LEU A 301 26.08 10.68 17.01
C LEU A 301 25.61 12.13 16.98
N THR A 302 25.13 12.65 18.11
CA THR A 302 24.60 14.04 18.19
C THR A 302 25.62 15.03 18.68
N HIS A 303 26.77 14.58 19.21
CA HIS A 303 27.85 15.45 19.65
C HIS A 303 28.40 16.27 18.47
N ASN A 304 28.43 17.60 18.60
CA ASN A 304 28.89 18.53 17.56
C ASN A 304 28.20 18.34 16.16
N LEU A 305 26.96 17.91 16.15
CA LEU A 305 26.20 17.76 14.91
C LEU A 305 25.81 19.15 14.34
N HIS A 306 26.75 19.76 13.62
CA HIS A 306 26.55 21.07 12.97
C HIS A 306 26.52 20.93 11.45
N CYS A 307 25.77 21.81 10.78
CA CYS A 307 25.77 21.92 9.35
C CYS A 307 26.65 23.09 8.89
N HIS A 308 27.56 22.85 7.96
CA HIS A 308 28.45 23.84 7.35
C HIS A 308 28.10 24.14 5.87
N CYS A 309 26.96 23.71 5.38
CA CYS A 309 26.58 23.86 3.96
C CYS A 309 26.17 25.28 3.55
N GLY A 310 26.04 26.21 4.50
CA GLY A 310 25.63 27.59 4.26
C GLY A 310 24.17 27.79 3.82
N LYS A 311 23.42 26.72 3.66
CA LYS A 311 21.98 26.77 3.33
C LYS A 311 21.17 27.12 4.58
N LYS A 312 19.96 27.68 4.38
CA LYS A 312 18.98 27.87 5.46
C LYS A 312 18.57 26.52 6.05
N SER A 313 18.19 26.49 7.32
CA SER A 313 17.86 25.26 8.03
C SER A 313 16.79 24.42 7.32
N TYR A 314 15.82 25.06 6.67
CA TYR A 314 14.75 24.40 5.92
C TYR A 314 15.13 23.92 4.51
N GLU A 315 16.30 24.31 4.02
CA GLU A 315 16.87 23.90 2.73
C GLU A 315 18.06 22.93 2.90
N CYS A 316 18.44 22.65 4.14
CA CYS A 316 19.62 21.87 4.46
C CYS A 316 19.31 20.39 4.58
N ASP A 317 19.88 19.57 3.71
CA ASP A 317 19.77 18.11 3.71
C ASP A 317 20.96 17.40 4.34
N CYS A 318 22.06 18.11 4.68
CA CYS A 318 23.30 17.54 5.19
C CYS A 318 23.13 16.62 6.39
N ARG A 319 22.10 16.82 7.20
CA ARG A 319 21.81 16.04 8.42
C ARG A 319 20.59 15.13 8.25
N ASN A 320 20.03 14.99 7.06
CA ASN A 320 18.80 14.27 6.84
C ASN A 320 18.93 12.79 7.24
N GLY A 321 19.93 12.08 6.72
CA GLY A 321 20.15 10.68 7.02
C GLY A 321 20.43 10.42 8.50
N ILE A 322 21.36 11.20 9.10
CA ILE A 322 21.68 11.03 10.52
C ILE A 322 20.48 11.37 11.43
N SER A 323 19.68 12.36 11.06
CA SER A 323 18.47 12.72 11.80
C SER A 323 17.44 11.60 11.81
N LYS A 324 17.28 10.87 10.70
CA LYS A 324 16.38 9.71 10.61
C LYS A 324 16.87 8.55 11.46
N ILE A 325 18.17 8.28 11.47
CA ILE A 325 18.76 7.23 12.30
C ILE A 325 18.60 7.58 13.78
N VAL A 326 19.01 8.77 14.18
CA VAL A 326 18.90 9.26 15.57
C VAL A 326 17.41 9.30 15.99
N GLY A 327 16.51 9.76 15.14
CA GLY A 327 15.07 9.76 15.44
C GLY A 327 14.54 8.36 15.75
N SER A 328 14.93 7.36 14.96
CA SER A 328 14.57 5.95 15.23
C SER A 328 15.18 5.41 16.52
N MET A 329 16.39 5.86 16.85
CA MET A 329 17.05 5.48 18.11
C MET A 329 16.39 6.13 19.33
N VAL A 330 15.97 7.39 19.23
CA VAL A 330 15.22 8.09 20.28
C VAL A 330 13.84 7.45 20.50
N ASP A 331 13.16 7.03 19.43
CA ASP A 331 11.92 6.26 19.54
C ASP A 331 12.16 4.95 20.31
N ARG A 332 13.21 4.19 19.95
CA ARG A 332 13.57 2.96 20.62
C ARG A 332 14.01 3.19 22.09
N TYR A 333 14.71 4.28 22.37
CA TYR A 333 15.05 4.66 23.74
C TYR A 333 13.77 4.85 24.58
N PHE A 334 12.78 5.58 24.10
CA PHE A 334 11.52 5.79 24.82
C PHE A 334 10.61 4.55 24.91
N GLU A 335 10.85 3.52 24.10
CA GLU A 335 10.23 2.21 24.27
C GLU A 335 10.80 1.45 25.46
N LEU A 336 12.10 1.60 25.72
CA LEU A 336 12.82 0.85 26.76
C LEU A 336 12.93 1.60 28.09
N ALA A 337 13.16 2.91 28.03
CA ALA A 337 13.41 3.75 29.19
C ALA A 337 12.10 4.13 29.90
N GLN A 338 12.15 4.23 31.21
CA GLN A 338 11.06 4.69 32.07
C GLN A 338 11.35 6.07 32.67
N ALA A 339 10.31 6.84 32.92
CA ALA A 339 10.44 8.12 33.63
C ALA A 339 10.99 7.90 35.08
N PRO A 340 11.73 8.85 35.62
CA PRO A 340 12.00 10.20 35.09
C PRO A 340 13.08 10.24 33.99
N PHE A 341 12.88 11.08 32.98
CA PHE A 341 13.84 11.29 31.89
C PHE A 341 14.74 12.51 32.21
N ASP A 342 15.99 12.49 31.71
CA ASP A 342 16.89 13.65 31.80
C ASP A 342 16.59 14.65 30.66
N PRO A 343 16.01 15.82 30.93
CA PRO A 343 15.63 16.79 29.91
C PRO A 343 16.85 17.40 29.20
N VAL A 344 18.00 17.51 29.86
CA VAL A 344 19.21 18.09 29.26
C VAL A 344 19.77 17.16 28.21
N ARG A 345 19.90 15.89 28.56
CA ARG A 345 20.43 14.85 27.66
C ARG A 345 19.54 14.66 26.45
N ILE A 346 18.21 14.57 26.67
CA ILE A 346 17.26 14.44 25.55
C ILE A 346 17.30 15.64 24.63
N TRP A 347 17.37 16.87 25.17
CA TRP A 347 17.52 18.05 24.34
C TRP A 347 18.80 18.03 23.51
N GLN A 348 19.93 17.58 24.07
CA GLN A 348 21.19 17.43 23.33
C GLN A 348 21.02 16.49 22.14
N TRP A 349 20.30 15.40 22.29
CA TRP A 349 20.05 14.45 21.20
C TRP A 349 19.21 15.03 20.08
N ILE A 350 18.21 15.85 20.39
CA ILE A 350 17.21 16.30 19.40
C ILE A 350 17.41 17.71 18.86
N SER A 351 18.17 18.55 19.55
CA SER A 351 18.27 19.99 19.26
C SER A 351 18.80 20.33 17.86
N ASN A 352 19.70 19.51 17.31
CA ASN A 352 20.36 19.74 16.02
C ASN A 352 19.86 18.82 14.91
N LEU A 353 18.83 18.04 15.16
CA LEU A 353 18.24 17.18 14.16
C LEU A 353 17.36 17.97 13.18
N ASN A 354 17.23 17.40 12.00
CA ASN A 354 16.35 17.87 10.97
C ASN A 354 15.11 16.97 10.88
N PHE A 355 13.99 17.44 11.42
CA PHE A 355 12.79 16.60 11.58
C PHE A 355 11.74 16.72 10.47
N HIS A 356 11.95 17.53 9.43
CA HIS A 356 10.91 17.76 8.44
C HIS A 356 10.54 16.57 7.57
N HIS A 357 11.23 15.45 7.70
CA HIS A 357 10.93 14.24 6.92
C HIS A 357 10.74 13.03 7.82
N GLN A 358 10.34 13.27 9.05
CA GLN A 358 10.00 12.15 9.91
C GLN A 358 8.79 11.39 9.40
N CYS A 359 8.79 10.10 9.70
CA CYS A 359 7.61 9.25 9.74
C CYS A 359 6.43 10.00 10.33
N GLN A 360 5.22 9.62 9.97
CA GLN A 360 3.98 10.18 10.50
C GLN A 360 4.12 10.44 12.00
N ALA A 361 3.98 11.70 12.40
CA ALA A 361 4.24 12.14 13.77
C ALA A 361 3.45 11.34 14.82
N ASP A 362 2.27 10.84 14.46
CA ASP A 362 1.41 10.03 15.33
C ASP A 362 1.97 8.62 15.59
N GLN A 363 2.93 8.14 14.81
CA GLN A 363 3.58 6.84 14.97
C GLN A 363 4.91 6.92 15.73
N SER A 364 5.44 8.10 15.97
CA SER A 364 6.70 8.29 16.67
C SER A 364 6.51 8.27 18.20
N LYS A 365 7.19 7.32 18.86
CA LYS A 365 7.16 7.20 20.33
C LYS A 365 7.71 8.44 21.00
N SER A 366 8.79 9.02 20.47
CA SER A 366 9.40 10.23 21.01
C SER A 366 8.45 11.44 20.95
N VAL A 367 7.71 11.57 19.85
CA VAL A 367 6.69 12.63 19.73
C VAL A 367 5.58 12.47 20.77
N GLN A 368 5.11 11.23 20.97
CA GLN A 368 4.08 10.95 21.98
C GLN A 368 4.58 11.29 23.39
N VAL A 369 5.75 10.80 23.76
CA VAL A 369 6.30 11.04 25.12
C VAL A 369 6.55 12.53 25.35
N LEU A 370 7.16 13.25 24.41
CA LEU A 370 7.38 14.69 24.55
C LEU A 370 6.08 15.50 24.61
N ARG A 371 5.02 15.04 23.92
CA ARG A 371 3.70 15.68 23.98
C ARG A 371 3.00 15.44 25.32
N GLU A 372 3.05 14.22 25.84
CA GLU A 372 2.30 13.79 27.03
C GLU A 372 3.02 14.04 28.33
N ASN A 373 4.35 13.90 28.37
CA ASN A 373 5.16 14.09 29.58
C ASN A 373 5.46 15.58 29.80
N GLU A 374 4.58 16.25 30.54
CA GLU A 374 4.70 17.67 30.88
C GLU A 374 5.98 17.98 31.65
N THR A 375 6.39 17.12 32.59
CA THR A 375 7.59 17.32 33.40
C THR A 375 8.83 17.33 32.55
N LEU A 376 8.98 16.38 31.63
CA LEU A 376 10.11 16.32 30.69
C LEU A 376 10.12 17.57 29.79
N ARG A 377 9.00 17.90 29.22
CA ARG A 377 8.88 19.04 28.31
C ARG A 377 9.21 20.36 29.00
N GLN A 378 8.68 20.58 30.23
CA GLN A 378 8.99 21.77 31.02
C GLN A 378 10.46 21.78 31.47
N GLY A 379 11.06 20.64 31.77
CA GLY A 379 12.48 20.51 32.05
C GLY A 379 13.35 20.95 30.86
N ILE A 380 13.01 20.51 29.65
CA ILE A 380 13.69 20.92 28.40
C ILE A 380 13.53 22.44 28.22
N ILE A 381 12.31 22.95 28.35
CA ILE A 381 11.98 24.36 28.21
C ILE A 381 12.78 25.22 29.22
N ALA A 382 12.85 24.81 30.46
CA ALA A 382 13.60 25.50 31.50
C ALA A 382 15.10 25.54 31.19
N TYR A 383 15.67 24.43 30.75
CA TYR A 383 17.07 24.35 30.37
C TYR A 383 17.41 25.24 29.17
N VAL A 384 16.55 25.23 28.16
CA VAL A 384 16.80 25.88 26.89
C VAL A 384 16.57 27.42 26.97
N PHE A 385 15.42 27.82 27.54
CA PHE A 385 15.03 29.24 27.59
C PHE A 385 15.53 29.97 28.84
N GLY A 386 15.72 29.24 29.95
CA GLY A 386 16.08 29.86 31.23
C GLY A 386 17.32 30.77 31.20
N PRO A 387 18.45 30.37 30.57
CA PRO A 387 19.66 31.19 30.51
C PRO A 387 19.61 32.31 29.47
N LEU A 388 18.65 32.31 28.55
CA LEU A 388 18.63 33.26 27.44
C LEU A 388 18.17 34.65 27.89
N THR A 389 18.95 35.68 27.50
CA THR A 389 18.67 37.09 27.78
C THR A 389 18.51 37.94 26.50
N ASP A 390 18.89 37.40 25.33
CA ASP A 390 18.66 38.06 24.05
C ASP A 390 17.28 37.74 23.49
N ARG A 391 16.44 38.73 23.32
CA ARG A 391 15.06 38.60 22.78
C ARG A 391 15.05 38.08 21.36
N LYS A 392 16.04 38.37 20.54
CA LYS A 392 16.12 37.89 19.17
C LYS A 392 16.44 36.41 19.13
N GLU A 393 17.34 35.96 19.99
CA GLU A 393 17.69 34.56 20.15
C GLU A 393 16.49 33.75 20.68
N ILE A 394 15.80 34.27 21.70
CA ILE A 394 14.57 33.64 22.24
C ILE A 394 13.49 33.51 21.15
N LEU A 395 13.29 34.53 20.32
CA LEU A 395 12.31 34.52 19.26
C LEU A 395 12.69 33.50 18.18
N ASN A 396 13.94 33.49 17.75
CA ASN A 396 14.44 32.55 16.73
C ASN A 396 14.28 31.11 17.21
N LEU A 397 14.73 30.79 18.41
CA LEU A 397 14.63 29.48 19.00
C LEU A 397 13.15 29.02 19.10
N ARG A 398 12.28 29.93 19.52
CA ARG A 398 10.85 29.65 19.62
C ARG A 398 10.24 29.33 18.26
N VAL A 399 10.58 30.07 17.22
CA VAL A 399 10.07 29.87 15.85
C VAL A 399 10.67 28.62 15.23
N GLU A 400 11.99 28.39 15.39
CA GLU A 400 12.67 27.29 14.72
C GLU A 400 12.45 25.94 15.41
N LYS A 401 12.34 25.90 16.74
CA LYS A 401 12.34 24.63 17.49
C LYS A 401 11.03 24.32 18.22
N PHE A 402 10.21 25.33 18.54
CA PHE A 402 9.04 25.14 19.39
C PHE A 402 7.70 25.66 18.80
N ALA A 403 7.66 26.03 17.53
CA ALA A 403 6.44 26.57 16.91
C ALA A 403 5.59 25.57 16.13
N GLY A 404 5.94 24.30 16.13
CA GLY A 404 5.20 23.28 15.36
C GLY A 404 5.35 23.40 13.85
N HIS A 405 6.38 24.14 13.37
CA HIS A 405 6.72 24.22 11.95
C HIS A 405 7.62 23.06 11.51
N LEU A 406 7.89 22.98 10.20
CA LEU A 406 8.64 21.90 9.56
C LEU A 406 10.02 21.58 10.17
N HIS A 407 10.62 22.51 10.94
CA HIS A 407 11.97 22.37 11.53
C HIS A 407 11.96 22.07 13.03
N SER A 408 10.77 22.06 13.66
CA SER A 408 10.62 21.75 15.08
C SER A 408 10.28 20.28 15.29
N HIS A 409 10.73 19.73 16.43
CA HIS A 409 10.25 18.42 16.86
C HIS A 409 8.74 18.51 17.21
N SER A 410 7.90 17.70 16.56
CA SER A 410 6.45 17.78 16.68
C SER A 410 5.94 17.67 18.14
N GLY A 411 6.69 16.97 19.00
CA GLY A 411 6.38 16.83 20.44
C GLY A 411 6.76 18.03 21.30
N LEU A 412 7.58 18.95 20.79
CA LEU A 412 8.05 20.12 21.54
C LEU A 412 7.23 21.39 21.29
N HIS A 413 6.08 21.29 20.65
CA HIS A 413 5.19 22.41 20.51
C HIS A 413 4.84 23.02 21.87
N LEU A 414 4.94 24.38 22.00
CA LEU A 414 4.58 25.03 23.27
C LEU A 414 3.08 25.10 23.47
N TRP A 415 2.61 24.43 24.48
CA TRP A 415 1.21 24.43 24.89
C TRP A 415 0.93 25.57 25.87
N ARG A 416 -0.35 25.86 26.13
CA ARG A 416 -0.74 26.93 27.04
C ARG A 416 -0.13 26.78 28.44
N LYS A 417 -0.03 25.56 28.96
CA LYS A 417 0.62 25.26 30.23
C LYS A 417 2.11 25.58 30.22
N ASP A 418 2.78 25.34 29.10
CA ASP A 418 4.20 25.63 28.94
C ASP A 418 4.46 27.14 28.91
N TYR A 419 3.57 27.94 28.31
CA TYR A 419 3.66 29.40 28.41
C TYR A 419 3.51 29.91 29.82
N LYS A 420 2.54 29.37 30.61
CA LYS A 420 2.42 29.69 32.03
C LYS A 420 3.69 29.38 32.79
N PHE A 421 4.23 28.19 32.58
CA PHE A 421 5.46 27.75 33.21
C PHE A 421 6.66 28.66 32.88
N LEU A 422 6.86 29.00 31.59
CA LEU A 422 7.94 29.87 31.13
C LEU A 422 7.84 31.28 31.74
N ILE A 423 6.66 31.84 31.79
CA ILE A 423 6.41 33.18 32.35
C ILE A 423 6.68 33.16 33.85
N ASP A 424 6.31 32.14 34.57
CA ASP A 424 6.61 31.98 36.00
C ASP A 424 8.09 31.75 36.24
N LEU A 425 8.76 30.94 35.42
CA LEU A 425 10.19 30.70 35.48
C LEU A 425 10.95 32.04 35.30
N ALA A 426 10.63 32.76 34.22
CA ALA A 426 11.22 34.04 33.92
C ALA A 426 11.03 35.07 35.05
N PHE A 427 9.84 35.09 35.69
CA PHE A 427 9.54 35.93 36.82
C PHE A 427 10.31 35.56 38.09
N LYS A 428 10.44 34.26 38.40
CA LYS A 428 11.18 33.73 39.55
C LYS A 428 12.69 33.97 39.43
N THR A 429 13.22 33.87 38.20
CA THR A 429 14.64 34.08 37.91
C THR A 429 15.03 35.54 37.61
N ASP A 430 14.07 36.45 37.73
CA ASP A 430 14.25 37.88 37.35
C ASP A 430 14.68 38.10 35.87
N ASN A 431 14.43 37.13 34.99
CA ASN A 431 14.76 37.23 33.58
C ASN A 431 13.66 38.02 32.84
N VAL A 432 13.82 39.33 32.81
CA VAL A 432 12.85 40.28 32.25
C VAL A 432 12.74 40.13 30.73
N ASP A 433 13.85 39.83 30.06
CA ASP A 433 13.85 39.70 28.59
C ASP A 433 13.14 38.44 28.12
N LEU A 434 13.34 37.33 28.81
CA LEU A 434 12.59 36.11 28.56
C LEU A 434 11.09 36.33 28.77
N TRP A 435 10.71 36.91 29.92
CA TRP A 435 9.33 37.23 30.24
C TRP A 435 8.69 38.14 29.20
N ALA A 436 9.40 39.23 28.81
CA ALA A 436 8.91 40.21 27.83
C ALA A 436 8.74 39.63 26.42
N SER A 437 9.54 38.61 26.06
CA SER A 437 9.42 37.92 24.77
C SER A 437 8.10 37.18 24.60
N PHE A 438 7.37 36.88 25.67
CA PHE A 438 6.08 36.22 25.65
C PHE A 438 4.87 37.17 25.82
N LEU A 439 5.09 38.47 25.92
CA LEU A 439 4.01 39.50 26.04
C LEU A 439 3.02 39.46 24.86
N VAL A 440 3.46 39.07 23.68
CA VAL A 440 2.60 38.95 22.47
C VAL A 440 1.64 37.77 22.54
N ASN A 441 1.97 36.72 23.29
CA ASN A 441 1.24 35.45 23.23
C ASN A 441 -0.13 35.47 23.93
N HIS A 442 -0.35 36.37 24.86
CA HIS A 442 -1.67 36.45 25.54
C HIS A 442 -2.82 36.85 24.60
N GLN A 443 -2.52 37.20 23.33
CA GLN A 443 -3.51 37.68 22.37
C GLN A 443 -3.82 36.71 21.22
N ARG A 444 -2.99 35.68 20.98
CA ARG A 444 -3.00 34.96 19.70
C ARG A 444 -3.62 33.56 19.71
N TYR A 445 -3.78 32.88 20.82
CA TYR A 445 -4.25 31.48 20.80
C TYR A 445 -5.52 31.29 21.60
N LYS A 446 -6.65 31.45 20.92
CA LYS A 446 -7.91 30.78 21.29
C LYS A 446 -8.03 29.51 20.43
N ASN A 447 -7.44 28.42 20.88
CA ASN A 447 -7.88 27.11 20.39
C ASN A 447 -9.28 26.86 20.93
N LYS A 448 -10.18 26.33 20.09
CA LYS A 448 -11.57 26.03 20.44
C LYS A 448 -11.73 25.10 21.66
N GLU A 449 -10.70 24.29 21.94
CA GLU A 449 -10.68 23.33 23.07
C GLU A 449 -10.23 23.94 24.42
N GLU A 450 -9.63 25.13 24.41
CA GLU A 450 -9.13 25.81 25.61
C GLU A 450 -9.94 27.06 25.93
N GLN A 451 -11.26 26.99 25.93
CA GLN A 451 -12.16 28.09 26.32
C GLN A 451 -12.15 28.29 27.83
N GLY A 452 -11.09 28.92 28.33
CA GLY A 452 -11.01 29.45 29.69
C GLY A 452 -10.68 30.93 29.70
N PRO A 453 -10.87 31.64 30.83
CA PRO A 453 -10.49 33.03 30.96
C PRO A 453 -9.01 33.23 30.64
N ASP A 454 -8.64 34.45 30.17
CA ASP A 454 -7.27 34.78 29.74
C ASP A 454 -6.29 34.89 30.92
N ASP A 455 -6.00 33.69 31.50
CA ASP A 455 -5.18 33.54 32.71
C ASP A 455 -3.74 34.04 32.49
N LEU A 456 -3.19 33.88 31.24
CA LEU A 456 -1.83 34.34 30.97
C LEU A 456 -1.69 35.84 31.11
N ARG A 457 -2.64 36.61 30.60
CA ARG A 457 -2.64 38.06 30.74
C ARG A 457 -2.82 38.49 32.19
N ALA A 458 -3.71 37.82 32.93
CA ALA A 458 -3.93 38.09 34.36
C ALA A 458 -2.65 37.80 35.15
N GLN A 459 -1.99 36.68 34.89
CA GLN A 459 -0.73 36.29 35.51
C GLN A 459 0.40 37.28 35.20
N MET A 460 0.58 37.62 33.92
CA MET A 460 1.61 38.62 33.55
C MET A 460 1.35 39.98 34.15
N ARG A 461 0.09 40.39 34.27
CA ARG A 461 -0.27 41.66 34.96
C ARG A 461 0.06 41.60 36.45
N GLN A 462 -0.18 40.47 37.11
CA GLN A 462 0.22 40.29 38.52
C GLN A 462 1.71 40.34 38.71
N HIS A 463 2.49 39.68 37.83
CA HIS A 463 3.94 39.80 37.83
C HIS A 463 4.42 41.24 37.64
N ALA A 464 3.85 41.96 36.69
CA ALA A 464 4.16 43.35 36.45
C ALA A 464 3.83 44.24 37.65
N LEU A 465 2.72 44.02 38.34
CA LEU A 465 2.35 44.79 39.56
C LEU A 465 3.27 44.47 40.74
N SER A 466 3.91 43.29 40.76
CA SER A 466 4.78 42.86 41.86
C SER A 466 6.20 43.42 41.77
N LYS A 467 6.74 43.70 40.56
CA LYS A 467 8.11 44.14 40.37
C LYS A 467 8.22 45.31 39.37
N PRO A 468 8.86 46.43 39.74
CA PRO A 468 8.95 47.61 38.87
C PRO A 468 9.62 47.40 37.50
N VAL A 469 10.56 46.44 37.40
CA VAL A 469 11.25 46.14 36.17
C VAL A 469 10.30 45.46 35.15
N PHE A 470 9.49 44.53 35.59
CA PHE A 470 8.46 43.89 34.78
C PHE A 470 7.32 44.86 34.43
N MET A 471 6.97 45.80 35.33
CA MET A 471 6.00 46.84 35.05
C MET A 471 6.50 47.79 33.94
N ARG A 472 7.77 48.12 33.90
CA ARG A 472 8.37 48.95 32.82
C ARG A 472 8.20 48.27 31.48
N GLU A 473 8.51 46.99 31.36
CA GLU A 473 8.33 46.23 30.10
C GLU A 473 6.85 46.07 29.74
N TRP A 474 5.99 45.77 30.71
CA TRP A 474 4.52 45.75 30.52
C TRP A 474 4.00 47.10 30.00
N ALA A 475 4.39 48.20 30.59
CA ALA A 475 3.99 49.55 30.17
C ALA A 475 4.62 49.89 28.80
N ARG A 476 5.88 49.57 28.57
CA ARG A 476 6.60 49.77 27.30
C ARG A 476 5.90 48.99 26.17
N PHE A 477 5.57 47.74 26.40
CA PHE A 477 4.86 46.92 25.43
C PHE A 477 3.46 47.48 25.14
N ASN A 478 2.65 47.77 26.18
CA ASN A 478 1.33 48.36 26.00
C ASN A 478 1.40 49.76 25.41
N ASN A 479 2.37 50.59 25.78
CA ASN A 479 2.59 51.94 25.21
C ASN A 479 3.24 51.85 23.80
N GLY A 480 4.17 50.95 23.58
CA GLY A 480 4.73 50.70 22.26
C GLY A 480 3.69 50.19 21.28
N MET A 481 2.81 49.31 21.72
CA MET A 481 1.60 48.91 20.99
C MET A 481 0.70 50.13 20.73
N LYS A 482 0.70 51.13 21.61
CA LYS A 482 -0.06 52.38 21.41
C LYS A 482 0.68 53.36 20.48
N LEU A 483 1.99 53.41 20.48
CA LEU A 483 2.79 54.47 19.83
C LEU A 483 3.40 54.06 18.48
N SER A 484 3.87 52.84 18.32
CA SER A 484 4.46 52.33 17.07
C SER A 484 3.43 52.05 15.98
N GLU A 485 2.16 52.07 16.32
CA GLU A 485 1.06 51.69 15.46
C GLU A 485 -0.07 52.73 15.47
N GLN A 486 0.21 54.01 15.21
CA GLN A 486 -0.90 54.92 14.93
C GLN A 486 -1.78 54.40 13.78
N GLU A 487 -1.18 53.78 12.77
CA GLU A 487 -1.91 53.06 11.72
C GLU A 487 -2.53 51.76 12.22
N HIS A 488 -1.79 50.93 12.97
CA HIS A 488 -2.30 49.66 13.53
C HIS A 488 -3.28 49.92 14.69
N LEU A 489 -3.11 50.92 15.49
CA LEU A 489 -4.09 51.35 16.48
C LEU A 489 -5.39 51.84 15.84
N PHE A 490 -5.27 52.60 14.75
CA PHE A 490 -6.40 53.04 13.97
C PHE A 490 -7.10 51.84 13.29
N TRP A 491 -6.32 50.91 12.70
CA TRP A 491 -6.81 49.65 12.15
C TRP A 491 -7.44 48.76 13.24
N ARG A 492 -6.83 48.62 14.38
CA ARG A 492 -7.31 47.82 15.51
C ARG A 492 -8.53 48.44 16.14
N PHE A 493 -8.54 49.77 16.31
CA PHE A 493 -9.72 50.48 16.77
C PHE A 493 -10.88 50.36 15.75
N ARG A 494 -10.54 50.50 14.46
CA ARG A 494 -11.50 50.35 13.37
C ARG A 494 -11.98 48.89 13.27
N HIS A 495 -11.13 47.93 13.42
CA HIS A 495 -11.46 46.51 13.45
C HIS A 495 -12.31 46.17 14.68
N ASN A 496 -11.91 46.52 15.89
CA ASN A 496 -12.69 46.31 17.11
C ASN A 496 -14.02 47.03 17.07
N ARG A 497 -14.06 48.25 16.51
CA ARG A 497 -15.31 48.99 16.31
C ARG A 497 -16.17 48.34 15.22
N SER A 498 -15.57 47.80 14.21
CA SER A 498 -16.24 47.00 13.17
C SER A 498 -16.79 45.70 13.77
N MET A 499 -15.98 44.95 14.52
CA MET A 499 -16.42 43.73 15.23
C MET A 499 -17.58 44.04 16.22
N LYS A 500 -17.42 45.05 17.05
CA LYS A 500 -18.52 45.48 17.95
C LYS A 500 -19.77 45.91 17.20
N ARG A 501 -19.61 46.58 16.02
CA ARG A 501 -20.75 46.90 15.16
C ARG A 501 -21.35 45.63 14.52
N HIS A 502 -20.52 44.69 14.10
CA HIS A 502 -20.98 43.39 13.61
C HIS A 502 -21.72 42.59 14.67
N ASP A 503 -21.18 42.51 15.89
CA ASP A 503 -21.84 41.81 17.01
C ASP A 503 -23.12 42.50 17.44
N ARG A 504 -23.14 43.86 17.41
CA ARG A 504 -24.34 44.62 17.66
C ARG A 504 -25.38 44.37 16.55
N LYS A 505 -24.99 44.49 15.29
CA LYS A 505 -25.86 44.19 14.14
C LYS A 505 -26.40 42.77 14.21
N ARG A 506 -25.53 41.79 14.54
CA ARG A 506 -25.93 40.38 14.70
C ARG A 506 -26.99 40.23 15.81
N ARG A 507 -26.76 40.82 16.97
CA ARG A 507 -27.78 40.84 18.07
C ARG A 507 -29.08 41.55 17.66
N GLU A 508 -28.97 42.66 16.93
CA GLU A 508 -30.16 43.36 16.41
C GLU A 508 -30.91 42.54 15.36
N ILE A 509 -30.16 41.77 14.52
CA ILE A 509 -30.75 40.83 13.57
C ILE A 509 -31.45 39.71 14.32
N HIS A 510 -30.74 39.06 15.28
CA HIS A 510 -31.34 37.97 16.07
C HIS A 510 -32.60 38.45 16.82
N ALA A 511 -32.56 39.62 17.47
CA ALA A 511 -33.72 40.20 18.15
C ALA A 511 -34.89 40.48 17.18
N ARG A 512 -34.58 40.95 15.94
CA ARG A 512 -35.58 41.11 14.88
C ARG A 512 -36.14 39.78 14.41
N ASN A 513 -35.29 38.77 14.26
CA ASN A 513 -35.71 37.43 13.84
C ASN A 513 -36.64 36.83 14.91
N ILE A 514 -36.25 36.89 16.17
CA ILE A 514 -37.06 36.39 17.29
C ILE A 514 -38.41 37.09 17.30
N LYS A 515 -38.43 38.46 17.19
CA LYS A 515 -39.62 39.22 17.12
C LYS A 515 -40.50 38.86 15.92
N PHE A 516 -39.87 38.75 14.72
CA PHE A 516 -40.54 38.38 13.47
C PHE A 516 -41.20 37.00 13.60
N VAL A 517 -40.45 36.01 14.14
CA VAL A 517 -40.97 34.66 14.35
C VAL A 517 -42.13 34.66 15.34
N SER A 518 -42.05 35.44 16.42
CA SER A 518 -43.12 35.52 17.40
C SER A 518 -44.39 36.19 16.83
N GLU A 519 -44.24 37.24 16.01
CA GLU A 519 -45.35 37.96 15.37
C GLU A 519 -46.01 37.16 14.23
N ASN A 520 -45.26 36.26 13.60
CA ASN A 520 -45.71 35.45 12.44
C ASN A 520 -45.77 33.95 12.80
N LYS A 521 -45.87 33.60 14.07
CA LYS A 521 -45.74 32.24 14.58
C LYS A 521 -46.58 31.24 13.82
N GLU A 522 -47.87 31.53 13.59
CA GLU A 522 -48.81 30.62 12.94
C GLU A 522 -48.42 30.31 11.49
N ILE A 523 -47.97 31.30 10.70
CA ILE A 523 -47.56 31.13 9.32
C ILE A 523 -46.22 30.33 9.24
N ILE A 524 -45.31 30.67 10.15
CA ILE A 524 -43.97 30.01 10.19
C ILE A 524 -44.12 28.57 10.65
N GLU A 525 -44.89 28.31 11.70
CA GLU A 525 -45.11 26.96 12.23
C GLU A 525 -45.78 26.02 11.19
N ARG A 526 -46.64 26.60 10.34
CA ARG A 526 -47.22 25.90 9.19
C ARG A 526 -46.24 25.70 8.02
N GLY A 527 -44.99 26.14 8.15
CA GLY A 527 -43.97 25.97 7.12
C GLY A 527 -44.16 26.80 5.85
N ARG A 528 -44.84 27.96 5.97
CA ARG A 528 -45.22 28.78 4.80
C ARG A 528 -44.42 30.09 4.64
N HIS A 529 -43.12 30.06 5.04
CA HIS A 529 -42.25 31.21 4.90
C HIS A 529 -40.88 30.82 4.39
N TRP A 530 -40.64 30.98 3.08
CA TRP A 530 -39.44 30.50 2.38
C TRP A 530 -38.13 30.93 3.03
N GLY A 531 -37.94 32.23 3.29
CA GLY A 531 -36.71 32.76 3.89
C GLY A 531 -36.38 32.19 5.27
N CYS A 532 -37.42 31.85 6.09
CA CYS A 532 -37.20 31.16 7.35
C CYS A 532 -36.82 29.71 7.12
N LEU A 533 -37.48 28.99 6.22
CA LEU A 533 -37.24 27.58 5.96
C LEU A 533 -35.81 27.34 5.49
N VAL A 534 -35.28 28.15 4.57
CA VAL A 534 -33.89 28.03 4.10
C VAL A 534 -32.92 28.15 5.28
N ARG A 535 -33.12 29.18 6.14
CA ARG A 535 -32.21 29.36 7.25
C ARG A 535 -32.40 28.33 8.37
N PHE A 536 -33.61 27.83 8.57
CA PHE A 536 -33.93 26.78 9.52
C PHE A 536 -33.21 25.45 9.08
N ALA A 537 -33.32 25.12 7.81
CA ALA A 537 -32.66 23.96 7.26
C ALA A 537 -31.12 24.02 7.41
N GLU A 538 -30.51 25.15 7.06
CA GLU A 538 -29.09 25.38 7.26
C GLU A 538 -28.66 25.17 8.72
N LEU A 539 -29.43 25.73 9.68
CA LEU A 539 -29.11 25.61 11.10
C LEU A 539 -29.27 24.18 11.60
N VAL A 540 -30.37 23.50 11.25
CA VAL A 540 -30.64 22.12 11.69
C VAL A 540 -29.56 21.16 11.14
N LEU A 541 -29.12 21.38 9.92
CA LEU A 541 -28.14 20.50 9.26
C LEU A 541 -26.68 20.82 9.59
N MET A 542 -26.36 22.10 9.94
CA MET A 542 -24.98 22.54 10.12
C MET A 542 -24.60 22.93 11.53
N ASP A 543 -25.50 23.59 12.28
CA ASP A 543 -25.22 24.11 13.63
C ASP A 543 -26.50 24.30 14.46
N PRO A 544 -27.15 23.22 14.92
CA PRO A 544 -28.40 23.27 15.69
C PRO A 544 -28.32 24.11 16.97
N ALA A 545 -27.11 24.20 17.55
CA ALA A 545 -26.90 24.97 18.79
C ALA A 545 -27.17 26.49 18.63
N LYS A 546 -27.25 26.99 17.40
CA LYS A 546 -27.56 28.40 17.13
C LYS A 546 -29.03 28.71 16.94
N ILE A 547 -29.88 27.70 16.84
CA ILE A 547 -31.32 27.89 16.58
C ILE A 547 -31.96 28.77 17.66
N GLU A 548 -31.76 28.41 18.92
CA GLU A 548 -32.30 29.15 20.05
C GLU A 548 -31.81 30.62 20.09
N LEU A 549 -30.52 30.81 19.77
CA LEU A 549 -29.89 32.12 19.73
C LEU A 549 -30.46 33.02 18.60
N GLU A 550 -30.70 32.45 17.42
CA GLU A 550 -31.13 33.22 16.23
C GLU A 550 -32.65 33.44 16.20
N PHE A 551 -33.44 32.48 16.71
CA PHE A 551 -34.90 32.48 16.55
C PHE A 551 -35.70 32.34 17.83
N GLY A 552 -35.07 31.90 18.94
CA GLY A 552 -35.68 31.85 20.27
C GLY A 552 -36.70 30.74 20.54
N ASP A 553 -36.96 29.87 19.53
CA ASP A 553 -37.93 28.77 19.67
C ASP A 553 -37.49 27.61 18.73
N GLU A 554 -36.70 26.69 19.27
CA GLU A 554 -36.24 25.51 18.51
C GLU A 554 -37.40 24.59 18.13
N LYS A 555 -38.40 24.44 18.98
CA LYS A 555 -39.55 23.58 18.70
C LYS A 555 -40.35 24.08 17.51
N LEU A 556 -40.53 25.40 17.40
CA LEU A 556 -41.18 26.00 16.25
C LEU A 556 -40.37 25.81 14.95
N VAL A 557 -39.04 25.97 15.01
CA VAL A 557 -38.16 25.77 13.85
C VAL A 557 -38.28 24.33 13.32
N ARG A 558 -38.22 23.34 14.19
CA ARG A 558 -38.38 21.93 13.80
C ARG A 558 -39.78 21.60 13.32
N ALA A 559 -40.83 22.17 13.94
CA ALA A 559 -42.21 22.03 13.50
C ALA A 559 -42.44 22.67 12.11
N ALA A 560 -41.87 23.86 11.87
CA ALA A 560 -41.93 24.51 10.57
C ALA A 560 -41.35 23.67 9.45
N LEU A 561 -40.21 23.00 9.68
CA LEU A 561 -39.61 22.11 8.72
C LEU A 561 -40.47 20.86 8.46
N ARG A 562 -41.05 20.25 9.51
CA ARG A 562 -41.96 19.09 9.30
C ARG A 562 -43.22 19.45 8.53
N ASN A 563 -43.70 20.68 8.66
CA ASN A 563 -44.96 21.13 8.05
C ASN A 563 -44.78 21.81 6.66
N CYS A 564 -43.54 21.91 6.13
CA CYS A 564 -43.29 22.74 4.94
C CYS A 564 -43.47 22.01 3.61
N LEU A 565 -43.64 20.69 3.60
CA LEU A 565 -43.58 19.86 2.37
C LEU A 565 -44.54 20.35 1.28
N ASP A 566 -45.79 20.58 1.59
CA ASP A 566 -46.77 21.09 0.60
C ASP A 566 -46.38 22.46 0.04
N PHE A 567 -45.76 23.29 0.85
CA PHE A 567 -45.33 24.63 0.45
C PHE A 567 -44.11 24.63 -0.43
N ILE A 568 -43.15 23.71 -0.20
CA ILE A 568 -41.91 23.63 -0.95
C ILE A 568 -42.03 22.79 -2.23
N THR A 569 -43.08 21.94 -2.35
CA THR A 569 -43.26 21.02 -3.48
C THR A 569 -43.08 21.69 -4.86
N PRO A 570 -43.65 22.91 -5.12
CA PRO A 570 -43.46 23.55 -6.41
C PRO A 570 -42.03 24.05 -6.71
N GLU A 571 -41.21 24.17 -5.67
CA GLU A 571 -39.84 24.66 -5.77
C GLU A 571 -38.79 23.54 -5.82
N VAL A 572 -39.19 22.29 -5.56
CA VAL A 572 -38.30 21.11 -5.64
C VAL A 572 -38.15 20.70 -7.09
N PRO A 573 -36.90 20.60 -7.61
CA PRO A 573 -36.67 20.23 -8.99
C PRO A 573 -37.09 18.78 -9.26
N THR A 574 -37.51 18.51 -10.48
CA THR A 574 -37.76 17.16 -10.99
C THR A 574 -36.43 16.41 -11.22
N LEU A 575 -36.47 15.08 -11.33
CA LEU A 575 -35.26 14.28 -11.58
C LEU A 575 -34.45 14.73 -12.80
N PRO A 576 -35.02 15.04 -13.96
CA PRO A 576 -34.28 15.57 -15.10
C PRO A 576 -33.62 16.93 -14.82
N GLU A 577 -34.28 17.81 -14.05
CA GLU A 577 -33.70 19.08 -13.62
C GLU A 577 -32.56 18.89 -12.63
N LEU A 578 -32.70 17.94 -11.70
CA LEU A 578 -31.64 17.56 -10.76
C LEU A 578 -30.42 16.97 -11.50
N ALA A 579 -30.65 16.14 -12.52
CA ALA A 579 -29.58 15.63 -13.37
C ALA A 579 -28.81 16.76 -14.09
N ALA A 580 -29.52 17.78 -14.58
CA ALA A 580 -28.90 18.95 -15.21
C ALA A 580 -28.12 19.79 -14.18
N LEU A 581 -28.65 19.99 -12.98
CA LEU A 581 -27.98 20.69 -11.89
C LEU A 581 -26.72 19.95 -11.44
N GLN A 582 -26.72 18.61 -11.39
CA GLN A 582 -25.56 17.79 -11.12
C GLN A 582 -24.44 18.02 -12.14
N CYS A 583 -24.77 18.05 -13.42
CA CYS A 583 -23.78 18.34 -14.48
C CYS A 583 -23.18 19.76 -14.37
N GLU A 584 -23.95 20.72 -13.87
CA GLU A 584 -23.49 22.08 -13.62
C GLU A 584 -22.80 22.27 -12.25
N SER A 585 -22.72 21.22 -11.44
CA SER A 585 -22.26 21.28 -10.03
C SER A 585 -22.99 22.35 -9.22
N LYS A 586 -24.30 22.46 -9.41
CA LYS A 586 -25.19 23.40 -8.72
C LYS A 586 -26.24 22.67 -7.91
N TYR A 587 -26.75 23.35 -6.89
CA TYR A 587 -27.88 22.87 -6.09
C TYR A 587 -28.82 24.02 -5.76
N ARG A 588 -30.07 23.69 -5.44
CA ARG A 588 -31.08 24.68 -5.01
C ARG A 588 -31.32 24.59 -3.51
N HIS A 589 -31.71 25.71 -2.92
CA HIS A 589 -32.06 25.76 -1.48
C HIS A 589 -33.24 24.84 -1.13
N SER A 590 -34.14 24.58 -2.09
CA SER A 590 -35.24 23.64 -1.90
C SER A 590 -34.80 22.22 -1.58
N GLU A 591 -33.68 21.77 -2.14
CA GLU A 591 -33.08 20.46 -1.85
C GLU A 591 -32.59 20.38 -0.38
N THR A 592 -31.94 21.45 0.09
CA THR A 592 -31.47 21.53 1.49
C THR A 592 -32.67 21.58 2.46
N VAL A 593 -33.73 22.32 2.11
CA VAL A 593 -34.96 22.39 2.94
C VAL A 593 -35.68 21.05 2.96
N LEU A 594 -35.76 20.37 1.81
CA LEU A 594 -36.36 19.04 1.71
C LEU A 594 -35.61 18.03 2.58
N TYR A 595 -34.28 18.02 2.49
CA TYR A 595 -33.46 17.12 3.32
C TYR A 595 -33.71 17.34 4.80
N ALA A 596 -33.68 18.61 5.25
CA ALA A 596 -33.95 18.97 6.66
C ALA A 596 -35.36 18.59 7.09
N ALA A 597 -36.37 18.81 6.24
CA ALA A 597 -37.77 18.47 6.50
C ALA A 597 -37.93 16.95 6.69
N CYS A 598 -37.47 16.15 5.77
CA CYS A 598 -37.56 14.70 5.84
C CYS A 598 -36.78 14.14 7.05
N LEU A 599 -35.60 14.69 7.34
CA LEU A 599 -34.83 14.29 8.52
C LEU A 599 -35.60 14.59 9.84
N GLU A 600 -36.24 15.77 9.94
CA GLU A 600 -37.03 16.13 11.12
C GLU A 600 -38.35 15.33 11.24
N ILE A 601 -38.94 14.92 10.11
CA ILE A 601 -40.09 14.00 10.12
C ILE A 601 -39.63 12.63 10.60
N LEU A 602 -38.55 12.10 10.06
CA LEU A 602 -38.00 10.79 10.46
C LEU A 602 -37.63 10.77 11.95
N ARG A 603 -37.03 11.85 12.46
CA ARG A 603 -36.74 12.02 13.90
C ARG A 603 -37.99 12.02 14.79
N ALA A 604 -39.06 12.58 14.29
CA ALA A 604 -40.29 12.73 15.06
C ALA A 604 -41.22 11.53 14.96
N GLU A 605 -41.36 10.93 13.79
CA GLU A 605 -42.37 9.91 13.47
C GLU A 605 -41.77 8.52 13.24
N GLY A 606 -40.44 8.43 12.99
CA GLY A 606 -39.74 7.18 12.76
C GLY A 606 -39.95 6.60 11.35
N ASN A 607 -40.70 7.26 10.47
CA ASN A 607 -40.95 6.87 9.07
C ASN A 607 -41.26 8.10 8.20
N LEU A 608 -41.33 7.91 6.88
CA LEU A 608 -41.61 8.94 5.88
C LEU A 608 -42.85 8.65 5.04
N GLU A 609 -43.75 7.81 5.52
CA GLU A 609 -44.96 7.41 4.76
C GLU A 609 -45.89 8.56 4.43
N CYS A 610 -45.87 9.65 5.18
CA CYS A 610 -46.63 10.87 4.90
C CYS A 610 -46.04 11.74 3.79
N VAL A 611 -44.82 11.46 3.32
CA VAL A 611 -44.09 12.26 2.30
C VAL A 611 -44.44 11.76 0.88
N ASN A 612 -44.69 12.71 -0.03
CA ASN A 612 -44.95 12.38 -1.42
C ASN A 612 -43.72 11.69 -2.05
N ILE A 613 -43.95 10.61 -2.81
CA ILE A 613 -42.94 9.82 -3.51
C ILE A 613 -42.07 10.68 -4.42
N GLU A 614 -42.61 11.70 -5.10
CA GLU A 614 -41.84 12.62 -5.94
C GLU A 614 -40.80 13.42 -5.14
N LEU A 615 -41.15 13.86 -3.93
CA LEU A 615 -40.24 14.54 -3.02
C LEU A 615 -39.16 13.58 -2.49
N LEU A 616 -39.53 12.36 -2.13
CA LEU A 616 -38.58 11.34 -1.70
C LEU A 616 -37.61 10.98 -2.82
N THR A 617 -38.10 10.91 -4.06
CA THR A 617 -37.28 10.66 -5.25
C THR A 617 -36.28 11.79 -5.48
N ALA A 618 -36.67 13.03 -5.29
CA ALA A 618 -35.77 14.18 -5.34
C ALA A 618 -34.77 14.17 -4.17
N LEU A 619 -35.20 13.84 -2.94
CA LEU A 619 -34.33 13.71 -1.79
C LEU A 619 -33.23 12.69 -2.01
N ARG A 620 -33.54 11.59 -2.69
CA ARG A 620 -32.61 10.48 -2.94
C ARG A 620 -31.34 10.92 -3.66
N THR A 621 -31.41 11.92 -4.55
CA THR A 621 -30.24 12.43 -5.26
C THR A 621 -29.22 13.11 -4.34
N ASN A 622 -29.68 13.66 -3.20
CA ASN A 622 -28.87 14.40 -2.23
C ASN A 622 -28.59 13.62 -0.93
N ILE A 623 -28.96 12.34 -0.87
CA ILE A 623 -28.92 11.57 0.37
C ILE A 623 -27.52 11.44 0.98
N HIS A 624 -26.48 11.47 0.13
CA HIS A 624 -25.08 11.35 0.54
C HIS A 624 -24.40 12.67 0.90
N MET A 625 -25.13 13.79 0.86
CA MET A 625 -24.58 15.09 1.26
C MET A 625 -24.13 15.06 2.73
N GLY A 626 -22.86 15.44 2.94
CA GLY A 626 -22.25 15.49 4.27
C GLY A 626 -22.62 16.76 5.04
N TYR A 627 -23.59 16.67 5.92
CA TYR A 627 -23.95 17.76 6.82
C TYR A 627 -23.33 17.57 8.22
N ASN A 628 -22.75 18.64 8.78
CA ASN A 628 -21.96 18.57 10.02
C ASN A 628 -22.72 18.07 11.25
N SER A 629 -24.06 18.24 11.26
CA SER A 629 -24.93 17.88 12.40
C SER A 629 -25.80 16.65 12.14
N VAL A 630 -25.51 15.93 11.06
CA VAL A 630 -26.19 14.66 10.72
C VAL A 630 -25.18 13.53 10.90
N SER A 631 -25.48 12.59 11.77
CA SER A 631 -24.64 11.43 11.97
C SER A 631 -24.73 10.44 10.80
N THR A 632 -23.75 9.56 10.66
CA THR A 632 -23.77 8.51 9.64
C THR A 632 -24.98 7.61 9.82
N GLU A 633 -25.30 7.25 11.06
CA GLU A 633 -26.44 6.40 11.41
C GLU A 633 -27.77 7.05 11.02
N GLU A 634 -27.92 8.36 11.23
CA GLU A 634 -29.12 9.10 10.83
C GLU A 634 -29.26 9.17 9.30
N ARG A 635 -28.16 9.39 8.60
CA ARG A 635 -28.16 9.40 7.14
C ARG A 635 -28.53 8.04 6.56
N ASP A 636 -27.91 6.98 7.10
CA ASP A 636 -28.17 5.62 6.64
C ASP A 636 -29.61 5.18 6.95
N ALA A 637 -30.17 5.61 8.08
CA ALA A 637 -31.58 5.39 8.40
C ALA A 637 -32.51 6.19 7.45
N LEU A 638 -32.14 7.42 7.12
CA LEU A 638 -32.91 8.23 6.17
C LEU A 638 -32.88 7.59 4.77
N GLN A 639 -31.73 7.13 4.32
CA GLN A 639 -31.57 6.43 3.05
C GLN A 639 -32.40 5.14 3.01
N ALA A 640 -32.29 4.32 4.04
CA ALA A 640 -33.01 3.04 4.09
C ALA A 640 -34.53 3.25 4.03
N GLU A 641 -35.04 4.29 4.70
CA GLU A 641 -36.48 4.61 4.68
C GLU A 641 -36.93 5.17 3.33
N VAL A 642 -36.12 6.04 2.71
CA VAL A 642 -36.36 6.57 1.37
C VAL A 642 -36.37 5.43 0.36
N ASP A 643 -35.33 4.58 0.38
CA ASP A 643 -35.20 3.45 -0.56
C ASP A 643 -36.36 2.45 -0.39
N ARG A 644 -36.82 2.18 0.84
CA ARG A 644 -37.99 1.33 1.13
C ARG A 644 -39.26 1.84 0.43
N LEU A 645 -39.43 3.15 0.40
CA LEU A 645 -40.65 3.79 -0.11
C LEU A 645 -40.64 3.98 -1.63
N ILE A 646 -39.50 4.38 -2.21
CA ILE A 646 -39.40 4.68 -3.64
C ILE A 646 -39.02 3.50 -4.51
N PHE A 647 -38.41 2.42 -3.93
CA PHE A 647 -37.96 1.23 -4.63
C PHE A 647 -38.68 -0.03 -4.12
N PRO A 648 -40.00 -0.13 -4.28
CA PRO A 648 -40.73 -1.33 -3.87
C PRO A 648 -40.35 -2.59 -4.68
N ASP A 649 -39.76 -2.40 -5.87
CA ASP A 649 -39.30 -3.44 -6.77
C ASP A 649 -38.10 -2.97 -7.62
N SER A 650 -37.51 -3.89 -8.38
CA SER A 650 -36.36 -3.59 -9.22
C SER A 650 -36.69 -2.68 -10.44
N GLU A 651 -37.92 -2.68 -10.89
CA GLU A 651 -38.37 -1.85 -12.03
C GLU A 651 -38.38 -0.35 -11.62
N SER A 652 -38.84 -0.05 -10.42
CA SER A 652 -38.84 1.33 -9.89
C SER A 652 -37.41 1.84 -9.67
N ALA A 653 -36.49 0.97 -9.20
CA ALA A 653 -35.08 1.30 -9.07
C ALA A 653 -34.40 1.57 -10.43
N GLU A 654 -34.66 0.73 -11.43
CA GLU A 654 -34.17 0.94 -12.79
C GLU A 654 -34.71 2.22 -13.41
N LYS A 655 -36.02 2.49 -13.25
CA LYS A 655 -36.66 3.72 -13.74
C LYS A 655 -36.00 4.98 -13.15
N TYR A 656 -35.67 4.94 -11.87
CA TYR A 656 -34.96 6.04 -11.20
C TYR A 656 -33.59 6.28 -11.86
N LEU A 657 -32.78 5.23 -12.03
CA LEU A 657 -31.47 5.34 -12.68
C LEU A 657 -31.59 5.91 -14.11
N ARG A 658 -32.56 5.43 -14.89
CA ARG A 658 -32.79 5.96 -16.23
C ARG A 658 -33.21 7.42 -16.24
N GLN A 659 -34.01 7.85 -15.32
CA GLN A 659 -34.46 9.24 -15.25
C GLN A 659 -33.40 10.18 -14.68
N TYR A 660 -32.51 9.71 -13.83
CA TYR A 660 -31.51 10.54 -13.18
C TYR A 660 -30.12 10.43 -13.82
N VAL A 661 -29.64 9.25 -14.14
CA VAL A 661 -28.27 9.06 -14.63
C VAL A 661 -28.18 9.20 -16.16
N GLU A 662 -29.13 8.66 -16.93
CA GLU A 662 -29.08 8.77 -18.40
C GLU A 662 -28.98 10.20 -18.93
N PRO A 663 -29.73 11.20 -18.39
CA PRO A 663 -29.54 12.59 -18.82
C PRO A 663 -28.13 13.13 -18.56
N GLN A 664 -27.45 12.63 -17.53
CA GLN A 664 -26.06 13.01 -17.21
C GLN A 664 -25.08 12.37 -18.20
N LEU A 665 -25.36 11.16 -18.69
CA LEU A 665 -24.54 10.50 -19.71
C LEU A 665 -24.76 11.06 -21.11
N ALA A 666 -25.92 11.66 -21.35
CA ALA A 666 -26.30 12.23 -22.65
C ALA A 666 -25.71 13.62 -22.91
N GLN A 667 -25.11 14.27 -21.92
CA GLN A 667 -24.52 15.60 -21.99
C GLN A 667 -23.15 15.64 -21.32
N PRO A 668 -22.31 16.66 -21.57
CA PRO A 668 -21.06 16.81 -20.86
C PRO A 668 -21.31 16.98 -19.36
N CYS A 669 -21.00 15.96 -18.58
CA CYS A 669 -21.11 15.95 -17.12
C CYS A 669 -19.76 15.53 -16.53
N PRO A 670 -19.09 16.39 -15.76
CA PRO A 670 -17.77 16.08 -15.20
C PRO A 670 -17.76 14.85 -14.28
N HIS A 671 -18.84 14.66 -13.53
CA HIS A 671 -18.95 13.59 -12.54
C HIS A 671 -20.35 12.98 -12.56
N PRO A 672 -20.69 12.18 -13.59
CA PRO A 672 -21.99 11.51 -13.61
C PRO A 672 -22.09 10.46 -12.49
N GLU A 673 -23.25 10.30 -11.92
CA GLU A 673 -23.53 9.46 -10.75
C GLU A 673 -23.59 7.96 -11.06
N ILE A 674 -22.72 7.49 -11.95
CA ILE A 674 -22.62 6.05 -12.36
C ILE A 674 -22.27 5.15 -11.18
N TRP A 675 -21.54 5.67 -10.23
CA TRP A 675 -21.12 4.92 -9.02
C TRP A 675 -22.29 4.30 -8.26
N MET A 676 -23.47 4.89 -8.34
CA MET A 676 -24.71 4.34 -7.73
C MET A 676 -24.97 2.93 -8.23
N LEU A 677 -24.78 2.70 -9.52
CA LEU A 677 -25.00 1.38 -10.13
C LEU A 677 -24.09 0.29 -9.55
N SER A 678 -22.85 0.62 -9.23
CA SER A 678 -21.88 -0.34 -8.68
C SER A 678 -21.90 -0.41 -7.15
N GLY A 679 -22.06 0.74 -6.48
CA GLY A 679 -21.86 0.89 -5.05
C GLY A 679 -23.08 0.56 -4.20
N GLU A 680 -24.29 0.62 -4.76
CA GLU A 680 -25.52 0.47 -3.98
C GLU A 680 -26.27 -0.81 -4.30
N GLU A 681 -26.62 -1.57 -3.26
CA GLU A 681 -27.23 -2.89 -3.38
C GLU A 681 -28.64 -2.84 -3.99
N VAL A 682 -29.38 -1.76 -3.78
CA VAL A 682 -30.73 -1.56 -4.32
C VAL A 682 -30.76 -1.61 -5.87
N PHE A 683 -29.64 -1.31 -6.53
CA PHE A 683 -29.50 -1.33 -7.98
C PHE A 683 -28.85 -2.61 -8.53
N CYS A 684 -28.62 -3.63 -7.70
CA CYS A 684 -27.89 -4.84 -8.10
C CYS A 684 -28.50 -5.55 -9.33
N HIS A 685 -29.82 -5.57 -9.43
CA HIS A 685 -30.53 -6.24 -10.54
C HIS A 685 -30.34 -5.52 -11.89
N SER A 686 -30.08 -4.23 -11.89
CA SER A 686 -29.93 -3.41 -13.10
C SER A 686 -28.47 -3.33 -13.59
N ARG A 687 -27.48 -3.76 -12.79
CA ARG A 687 -26.05 -3.65 -13.09
C ARG A 687 -25.67 -4.24 -14.44
N ALA A 688 -26.08 -5.49 -14.65
CA ALA A 688 -25.73 -6.24 -15.86
C ALA A 688 -26.28 -5.57 -17.13
N GLN A 689 -27.56 -5.26 -17.13
CA GLN A 689 -28.24 -4.74 -18.31
C GLN A 689 -27.88 -3.29 -18.61
N LEU A 690 -27.97 -2.40 -17.59
CA LEU A 690 -27.77 -0.97 -17.81
C LEU A 690 -26.35 -0.62 -18.18
N SER A 691 -25.34 -1.30 -17.62
CA SER A 691 -23.94 -1.01 -17.94
C SER A 691 -23.65 -1.27 -19.44
N ILE A 692 -24.13 -2.39 -19.99
CA ILE A 692 -23.97 -2.75 -21.40
C ILE A 692 -24.79 -1.81 -22.29
N GLU A 693 -26.07 -1.58 -21.93
CA GLU A 693 -26.95 -0.69 -22.68
C GLU A 693 -26.37 0.74 -22.76
N TRP A 694 -25.87 1.25 -21.66
CA TRP A 694 -25.28 2.60 -21.62
C TRP A 694 -23.97 2.70 -22.39
N LEU A 695 -23.10 1.68 -22.30
CA LEU A 695 -21.91 1.59 -23.14
C LEU A 695 -22.25 1.56 -24.63
N ARG A 696 -23.33 0.89 -25.03
CA ARG A 696 -23.80 0.80 -26.42
C ARG A 696 -24.48 2.09 -26.88
N ARG A 697 -25.24 2.75 -26.02
CA ARG A 697 -26.07 3.92 -26.37
C ARG A 697 -25.29 5.24 -26.37
N PHE A 698 -24.45 5.46 -25.35
CA PHE A 698 -23.75 6.73 -25.20
C PHE A 698 -22.35 6.66 -25.80
N THR A 699 -22.18 7.25 -26.99
CA THR A 699 -20.93 7.16 -27.76
C THR A 699 -19.86 8.16 -27.32
N ASP A 700 -20.25 9.26 -26.69
CA ASP A 700 -19.36 10.35 -26.32
C ASP A 700 -19.09 10.42 -24.80
N LEU A 701 -19.00 9.28 -24.15
CA LEU A 701 -18.65 9.20 -22.74
C LEU A 701 -17.24 9.73 -22.48
N SER A 702 -17.04 10.32 -21.32
CA SER A 702 -15.69 10.57 -20.81
C SER A 702 -14.98 9.22 -20.56
N LEU A 703 -13.64 9.22 -20.59
CA LEU A 703 -12.87 7.97 -20.34
C LEU A 703 -13.17 7.37 -18.96
N ASP A 704 -13.32 8.21 -17.92
CA ASP A 704 -13.65 7.75 -16.58
C ASP A 704 -15.04 7.11 -16.50
N SER A 705 -16.01 7.70 -17.19
CA SER A 705 -17.37 7.14 -17.28
C SER A 705 -17.39 5.82 -18.05
N ALA A 706 -16.69 5.77 -19.18
CA ALA A 706 -16.58 4.57 -19.99
C ALA A 706 -15.86 3.44 -19.22
N ASP A 707 -14.81 3.77 -18.47
CA ASP A 707 -14.06 2.81 -17.66
C ASP A 707 -14.91 2.24 -16.53
N THR A 708 -15.63 3.10 -15.80
CA THR A 708 -16.54 2.67 -14.73
C THR A 708 -17.65 1.76 -15.26
N LEU A 709 -18.30 2.15 -16.35
CA LEU A 709 -19.35 1.31 -16.96
C LEU A 709 -18.79 -0.02 -17.47
N PHE A 710 -17.60 0.01 -18.06
CA PHE A 710 -16.95 -1.19 -18.55
C PHE A 710 -16.60 -2.17 -17.42
N GLU A 711 -16.10 -1.67 -16.29
CA GLU A 711 -15.84 -2.50 -15.11
C GLU A 711 -17.11 -3.19 -14.60
N ILE A 712 -18.22 -2.45 -14.54
CA ILE A 712 -19.50 -3.01 -14.12
C ILE A 712 -19.98 -4.06 -15.14
N ALA A 713 -19.92 -3.75 -16.45
CA ALA A 713 -20.31 -4.66 -17.51
C ALA A 713 -19.46 -5.94 -17.54
N ALA A 714 -18.14 -5.82 -17.37
CA ALA A 714 -17.23 -6.97 -17.31
C ALA A 714 -17.48 -7.85 -16.08
N GLN A 715 -17.91 -7.27 -14.95
CA GLN A 715 -18.15 -7.99 -13.73
C GLN A 715 -19.53 -8.69 -13.69
N TYR A 716 -20.56 -8.03 -14.19
CA TYR A 716 -21.94 -8.44 -14.01
C TYR A 716 -22.70 -8.70 -15.33
N GLY A 717 -22.22 -8.16 -16.44
CA GLY A 717 -22.88 -8.21 -17.73
C GLY A 717 -22.80 -9.56 -18.45
N ASP A 718 -23.62 -9.72 -19.48
CA ASP A 718 -23.48 -10.83 -20.42
C ASP A 718 -22.23 -10.66 -21.29
N ARG A 719 -21.48 -11.75 -21.45
CA ARG A 719 -20.18 -11.73 -22.15
C ARG A 719 -20.32 -11.46 -23.64
N GLU A 720 -21.29 -12.10 -24.28
CA GLU A 720 -21.47 -11.97 -25.71
C GLU A 720 -22.00 -10.57 -26.07
N ASP A 721 -22.94 -10.04 -25.28
CA ASP A 721 -23.41 -8.67 -25.45
C ASP A 721 -22.27 -7.63 -25.28
N LEU A 722 -21.38 -7.85 -24.33
CA LEU A 722 -20.22 -6.96 -24.13
C LEU A 722 -19.20 -7.08 -25.27
N LYS A 723 -18.94 -8.29 -25.78
CA LYS A 723 -18.10 -8.50 -26.97
C LYS A 723 -18.65 -7.76 -28.20
N GLU A 724 -19.97 -7.78 -28.38
CA GLU A 724 -20.62 -7.02 -29.44
C GLU A 724 -20.39 -5.52 -29.29
N VAL A 725 -20.57 -4.97 -28.08
CA VAL A 725 -20.31 -3.56 -27.79
C VAL A 725 -18.86 -3.18 -28.08
N ILE A 726 -17.89 -4.00 -27.66
CA ILE A 726 -16.47 -3.76 -27.94
C ILE A 726 -16.25 -3.71 -29.46
N THR A 727 -16.80 -4.69 -30.19
CA THR A 727 -16.67 -4.78 -31.64
C THR A 727 -17.25 -3.56 -32.34
N GLU A 728 -18.47 -3.13 -31.97
CA GLU A 728 -19.13 -1.94 -32.49
C GLU A 728 -18.28 -0.68 -32.25
N ARG A 729 -17.82 -0.50 -31.01
CA ARG A 729 -17.03 0.68 -30.61
C ARG A 729 -15.66 0.73 -31.28
N CYS A 730 -14.95 -0.41 -31.36
CA CYS A 730 -13.69 -0.48 -32.08
C CYS A 730 -13.87 -0.16 -33.56
N SER A 731 -14.91 -0.67 -34.20
CA SER A 731 -15.24 -0.35 -35.59
C SER A 731 -15.48 1.16 -35.80
N ASP A 732 -16.26 1.77 -34.88
CA ASP A 732 -16.52 3.22 -34.92
C ASP A 732 -15.24 4.05 -34.77
N MET A 733 -14.40 3.69 -33.76
CA MET A 733 -13.14 4.38 -33.47
C MET A 733 -12.08 4.21 -34.58
N MET A 734 -12.13 3.12 -35.32
CA MET A 734 -11.24 2.86 -36.46
C MET A 734 -11.77 3.36 -37.79
N SER A 735 -13.02 3.84 -37.83
CA SER A 735 -13.59 4.42 -39.03
C SER A 735 -12.82 5.66 -39.46
N GLY A 736 -12.22 5.60 -40.66
CA GLY A 736 -11.42 6.70 -41.24
C GLY A 736 -9.96 6.75 -40.82
N TRP A 737 -9.48 5.89 -39.94
CA TRP A 737 -8.07 5.74 -39.64
C TRP A 737 -7.30 5.20 -40.88
N PRO A 738 -6.08 5.70 -41.22
CA PRO A 738 -5.20 6.64 -40.50
C PRO A 738 -5.40 8.13 -40.83
N ASN A 739 -6.39 8.51 -41.63
CA ASN A 739 -6.55 9.86 -42.22
C ASN A 739 -7.31 10.83 -41.27
N LEU A 740 -7.45 10.50 -39.98
CA LEU A 740 -8.16 11.35 -39.01
C LEU A 740 -7.28 12.50 -38.53
N THR A 741 -7.90 13.69 -38.41
CA THR A 741 -7.28 14.82 -37.71
C THR A 741 -6.92 14.47 -36.30
N GLU A 742 -5.69 14.80 -35.87
CA GLU A 742 -5.16 14.57 -34.54
C GLU A 742 -5.96 15.31 -33.46
N ASN A 743 -6.93 14.62 -32.87
CA ASN A 743 -7.57 15.05 -31.62
C ASN A 743 -7.14 14.08 -30.53
N GLU A 744 -6.41 14.57 -29.52
CA GLU A 744 -5.85 13.79 -28.42
C GLU A 744 -6.91 13.01 -27.64
N ASP A 745 -8.11 13.58 -27.46
CA ASP A 745 -9.21 12.93 -26.75
C ASP A 745 -9.78 11.74 -27.54
N ILE A 746 -9.92 11.89 -28.86
CA ILE A 746 -10.37 10.80 -29.74
C ILE A 746 -9.32 9.67 -29.74
N GLU A 747 -8.03 10.01 -29.79
CA GLU A 747 -6.97 9.01 -29.73
C GLU A 747 -6.96 8.24 -28.42
N ARG A 748 -7.15 8.91 -27.27
CA ARG A 748 -7.28 8.24 -25.97
C ARG A 748 -8.50 7.31 -25.92
N LYS A 749 -9.63 7.72 -26.47
CA LYS A 749 -10.85 6.88 -26.56
C LYS A 749 -10.62 5.67 -27.48
N ARG A 750 -9.91 5.87 -28.61
CA ARG A 750 -9.51 4.79 -29.52
C ARG A 750 -8.64 3.75 -28.79
N ILE A 751 -7.58 4.19 -28.16
CA ILE A 751 -6.69 3.32 -27.36
C ILE A 751 -7.47 2.56 -26.28
N PHE A 752 -8.40 3.25 -25.60
CA PHE A 752 -9.25 2.64 -24.57
C PHE A 752 -10.02 1.42 -25.11
N TRP A 753 -10.65 1.54 -26.29
CA TRP A 753 -11.42 0.46 -26.87
C TRP A 753 -10.53 -0.62 -27.50
N LEU A 754 -9.46 -0.24 -28.20
CA LEU A 754 -8.53 -1.21 -28.81
C LEU A 754 -7.81 -2.09 -27.77
N VAL A 755 -7.44 -1.56 -26.62
CA VAL A 755 -6.91 -2.36 -25.52
C VAL A 755 -7.92 -3.40 -25.08
N ARG A 756 -9.20 -3.05 -25.03
CA ARG A 756 -10.28 -3.99 -24.67
C ARG A 756 -10.58 -5.00 -25.79
N GLU A 757 -10.53 -4.62 -27.04
CA GLU A 757 -10.59 -5.56 -28.17
C GLU A 757 -9.53 -6.66 -28.00
N PHE A 758 -8.30 -6.26 -27.70
CA PHE A 758 -7.21 -7.22 -27.50
C PHE A 758 -7.47 -8.21 -26.36
N TYR A 759 -7.90 -7.72 -25.21
CA TYR A 759 -8.05 -8.58 -24.05
C TYR A 759 -9.36 -9.38 -24.01
N PHE A 760 -10.41 -8.89 -24.64
CA PHE A 760 -11.77 -9.46 -24.48
C PHE A 760 -12.34 -10.12 -25.74
N LEU A 761 -11.76 -9.96 -26.92
CA LEU A 761 -12.21 -10.63 -28.14
C LEU A 761 -11.26 -11.73 -28.56
N GLU A 762 -11.79 -12.88 -28.98
CA GLU A 762 -10.96 -13.99 -29.52
C GLU A 762 -10.29 -13.60 -30.83
N ASN A 763 -11.03 -12.97 -31.74
CA ASN A 763 -10.57 -12.57 -33.06
C ASN A 763 -10.33 -11.07 -33.14
N ILE A 764 -9.13 -10.68 -33.53
CA ILE A 764 -8.72 -9.29 -33.69
C ILE A 764 -8.78 -8.90 -35.17
N THR A 765 -9.29 -7.72 -35.48
CA THR A 765 -9.43 -7.24 -36.85
C THR A 765 -8.10 -6.90 -37.52
N ALA A 766 -8.05 -7.00 -38.84
CA ALA A 766 -6.87 -6.60 -39.62
C ALA A 766 -6.53 -5.10 -39.42
N THR A 767 -7.52 -4.27 -39.24
CA THR A 767 -7.38 -2.82 -38.99
C THR A 767 -6.71 -2.56 -37.64
N TYR A 768 -7.06 -3.33 -36.61
CA TYR A 768 -6.42 -3.30 -35.32
C TYR A 768 -4.89 -3.63 -35.42
N TRP A 769 -4.56 -4.71 -36.13
CA TRP A 769 -3.17 -5.08 -36.35
C TRP A 769 -2.39 -4.02 -37.13
N ALA A 770 -3.02 -3.37 -38.10
CA ALA A 770 -2.41 -2.27 -38.84
C ALA A 770 -2.11 -1.08 -37.92
N TRP A 771 -3.05 -0.73 -37.04
CA TRP A 771 -2.85 0.30 -36.02
C TRP A 771 -1.73 -0.09 -35.04
N LEU A 772 -1.78 -1.27 -34.46
CA LEU A 772 -0.79 -1.70 -33.46
C LEU A 772 0.65 -1.69 -34.02
N LYS A 773 0.81 -2.12 -35.28
CA LYS A 773 2.11 -2.16 -35.97
C LYS A 773 2.55 -0.80 -36.55
N SER A 774 1.69 0.22 -36.55
CA SER A 774 2.03 1.55 -37.09
C SER A 774 3.09 2.28 -36.24
N ASP A 775 3.13 2.03 -34.94
CA ASP A 775 4.12 2.55 -34.01
C ASP A 775 4.47 1.48 -32.97
N LYS A 776 5.77 1.23 -32.74
CA LYS A 776 6.24 0.30 -31.71
C LYS A 776 5.80 0.70 -30.30
N GLU A 777 5.60 2.00 -30.05
CA GLU A 777 5.16 2.52 -28.75
C GLU A 777 3.70 2.16 -28.42
N ASN A 778 2.89 1.79 -29.40
CA ASN A 778 1.52 1.34 -29.15
C ASN A 778 1.44 0.12 -28.23
N LEU A 779 2.50 -0.70 -28.19
CA LEU A 779 2.62 -1.80 -27.23
C LEU A 779 2.55 -1.34 -25.76
N LEU A 780 3.05 -0.13 -25.45
CA LEU A 780 3.11 0.38 -24.08
C LEU A 780 1.72 0.68 -23.50
N HIS A 781 0.73 0.97 -24.35
CA HIS A 781 -0.64 1.18 -23.88
C HIS A 781 -1.25 -0.07 -23.25
N PHE A 782 -0.83 -1.25 -23.69
CA PHE A 782 -1.25 -2.53 -23.10
C PHE A 782 -0.58 -2.77 -21.75
N TYR A 783 0.70 -2.45 -21.64
CA TYR A 783 1.42 -2.52 -20.36
C TYR A 783 0.79 -1.60 -19.30
N GLU A 784 0.51 -0.34 -19.66
CA GLU A 784 -0.09 0.62 -18.73
C GLU A 784 -1.48 0.16 -18.26
N ARG A 785 -2.23 -0.49 -19.13
CA ARG A 785 -3.55 -1.03 -18.79
C ARG A 785 -3.47 -2.34 -18.01
N SER A 786 -2.56 -3.25 -18.34
CA SER A 786 -2.40 -4.53 -17.65
C SER A 786 -2.14 -4.37 -16.15
N GLY A 787 -1.44 -3.30 -15.75
CA GLY A 787 -1.22 -2.96 -14.34
C GLY A 787 -2.42 -2.30 -13.64
N ARG A 788 -3.42 -1.84 -14.40
CA ARG A 788 -4.61 -1.11 -13.93
C ARG A 788 -5.92 -1.85 -14.11
N MET A 789 -5.93 -2.96 -14.85
CA MET A 789 -7.12 -3.80 -14.93
C MET A 789 -7.52 -4.23 -13.53
N SER A 790 -8.78 -4.03 -13.18
CA SER A 790 -9.28 -4.44 -11.88
C SER A 790 -9.11 -5.96 -11.73
N ARG A 791 -8.98 -6.45 -10.49
CA ARG A 791 -8.90 -7.90 -10.26
C ARG A 791 -10.12 -8.65 -10.79
N SER A 792 -11.26 -7.98 -10.92
CA SER A 792 -12.48 -8.52 -11.51
C SER A 792 -12.38 -8.64 -13.03
N GLU A 793 -11.83 -7.65 -13.73
CA GLU A 793 -11.53 -7.74 -15.15
C GLU A 793 -10.53 -8.86 -15.46
N HIS A 794 -9.43 -8.97 -14.71
CA HIS A 794 -8.44 -10.03 -14.88
C HIS A 794 -8.97 -11.45 -14.64
N ARG A 795 -9.88 -11.61 -13.71
CA ARG A 795 -10.45 -12.94 -13.39
C ARG A 795 -11.52 -13.40 -14.33
N ALA A 796 -12.23 -12.46 -14.96
CA ALA A 796 -13.42 -12.80 -15.72
C ALA A 796 -13.16 -13.08 -17.22
N TRP A 797 -12.10 -12.47 -17.84
CA TRP A 797 -12.18 -12.24 -19.25
C TRP A 797 -10.95 -12.34 -20.15
N PRO A 798 -9.70 -12.53 -19.79
CA PRO A 798 -8.67 -12.46 -20.81
C PRO A 798 -8.82 -13.60 -21.82
N GLU A 799 -9.31 -13.27 -22.97
CA GLU A 799 -9.27 -14.10 -24.17
C GLU A 799 -7.87 -14.01 -24.81
N LEU A 800 -6.82 -14.18 -24.00
CA LEU A 800 -5.43 -14.18 -24.45
C LEU A 800 -5.09 -15.59 -24.98
N THR A 801 -5.47 -15.85 -26.22
CA THR A 801 -5.09 -17.11 -26.86
C THR A 801 -3.61 -17.16 -27.17
N SER A 802 -3.02 -18.35 -27.18
CA SER A 802 -1.62 -18.58 -27.53
C SER A 802 -1.25 -17.99 -28.90
N MET A 803 -2.17 -18.04 -29.87
CA MET A 803 -2.00 -17.43 -31.18
C MET A 803 -1.90 -15.92 -31.15
N LYS A 804 -2.68 -15.24 -30.29
CA LYS A 804 -2.56 -13.78 -30.12
C LYS A 804 -1.23 -13.39 -29.50
N VAL A 805 -0.81 -14.14 -28.50
CA VAL A 805 0.49 -13.94 -27.84
C VAL A 805 1.61 -14.10 -28.84
N GLU A 806 1.60 -15.18 -29.64
CA GLU A 806 2.57 -15.40 -30.72
C GLU A 806 2.61 -14.22 -31.70
N ALA A 807 1.46 -13.75 -32.15
CA ALA A 807 1.37 -12.63 -33.10
C ALA A 807 1.95 -11.31 -32.55
N ILE A 808 1.76 -11.03 -31.26
CA ILE A 808 2.37 -9.87 -30.57
C ILE A 808 3.88 -10.06 -30.43
N LEU A 809 4.32 -11.21 -29.97
CA LEU A 809 5.73 -11.52 -29.82
C LEU A 809 6.45 -11.41 -31.17
N ASP A 810 5.90 -12.01 -32.22
CA ASP A 810 6.43 -11.93 -33.57
C ASP A 810 6.55 -10.47 -34.08
N ALA A 811 5.55 -9.65 -33.79
CA ALA A 811 5.52 -8.26 -34.23
C ALA A 811 6.51 -7.34 -33.49
N PHE A 812 6.84 -7.63 -32.22
CA PHE A 812 7.49 -6.65 -31.36
C PHE A 812 8.82 -7.09 -30.77
N ILE A 813 9.17 -8.38 -30.77
CA ILE A 813 10.41 -8.87 -30.13
C ILE A 813 11.68 -8.24 -30.71
N GLU A 814 11.69 -7.91 -31.99
CA GLU A 814 12.83 -7.23 -32.64
C GLU A 814 12.88 -5.73 -32.33
N HIS A 815 11.73 -5.12 -32.05
CA HIS A 815 11.63 -3.69 -31.70
C HIS A 815 11.97 -3.40 -30.24
N TRP A 816 11.76 -4.37 -29.38
CA TRP A 816 12.00 -4.30 -27.95
C TRP A 816 12.91 -5.45 -27.52
N PRO A 817 14.23 -5.31 -27.73
CA PRO A 817 15.19 -6.35 -27.40
C PRO A 817 15.25 -6.61 -25.89
N HIS A 818 15.91 -7.70 -25.54
CA HIS A 818 16.13 -8.10 -24.16
C HIS A 818 16.73 -6.95 -23.33
N VAL A 819 16.15 -6.75 -22.16
CA VAL A 819 16.63 -5.83 -21.13
C VAL A 819 16.72 -6.60 -19.81
N ASP A 820 17.85 -6.46 -19.11
CA ASP A 820 17.97 -7.01 -17.76
C ASP A 820 17.01 -6.29 -16.85
N LEU A 821 15.99 -7.01 -16.35
CA LEU A 821 14.96 -6.44 -15.50
C LEU A 821 15.50 -6.28 -14.08
N PRO A 822 15.43 -5.09 -13.48
CA PRO A 822 15.86 -4.89 -12.11
C PRO A 822 14.95 -5.63 -11.11
N ASP A 823 15.52 -6.08 -10.00
CA ASP A 823 14.80 -6.78 -8.94
C ASP A 823 13.77 -5.91 -8.19
N SER A 824 13.80 -4.59 -8.40
CA SER A 824 12.91 -3.64 -7.74
C SER A 824 12.17 -2.74 -8.73
N TRP A 825 10.88 -2.50 -8.46
CA TRP A 825 10.00 -1.69 -9.30
C TRP A 825 10.08 -0.21 -8.93
N GLY A 826 10.26 0.66 -9.96
CA GLY A 826 10.07 2.11 -9.85
C GLY A 826 8.91 2.57 -10.72
N SER A 827 8.27 3.68 -10.36
CA SER A 827 7.20 4.31 -11.17
C SER A 827 7.71 4.83 -12.53
N ASP A 828 9.03 5.03 -12.67
CA ASP A 828 9.67 5.69 -13.80
C ASP A 828 10.59 4.73 -14.59
N SER A 829 10.20 3.44 -14.70
CA SER A 829 10.94 2.50 -15.55
C SER A 829 11.01 2.99 -17.01
N PRO A 830 12.17 2.82 -17.69
CA PRO A 830 12.31 3.14 -19.10
C PRO A 830 11.29 2.42 -19.99
N LYS A 831 10.97 3.00 -21.15
CA LYS A 831 10.02 2.41 -22.10
C LYS A 831 10.44 1.01 -22.54
N GLU A 832 11.73 0.80 -22.74
CA GLU A 832 12.34 -0.46 -23.13
C GLU A 832 12.08 -1.55 -22.08
N GLU A 833 12.26 -1.23 -20.81
CA GLU A 833 11.98 -2.14 -19.70
C GLU A 833 10.50 -2.49 -19.59
N LYS A 834 9.61 -1.49 -19.70
CA LYS A 834 8.15 -1.70 -19.68
C LYS A 834 7.71 -2.62 -20.82
N ALA A 835 8.20 -2.37 -22.03
CA ALA A 835 7.86 -3.16 -23.21
C ALA A 835 8.38 -4.60 -23.10
N TYR A 836 9.64 -4.79 -22.73
CA TYR A 836 10.22 -6.13 -22.58
C TYR A 836 9.51 -6.91 -21.47
N ARG A 837 9.22 -6.28 -20.33
CA ARG A 837 8.46 -6.89 -19.23
C ARG A 837 7.07 -7.34 -19.68
N PHE A 838 6.38 -6.50 -20.43
CA PHE A 838 5.07 -6.86 -20.96
C PHE A 838 5.13 -8.08 -21.90
N LEU A 839 6.13 -8.13 -22.80
CA LEU A 839 6.33 -9.28 -23.67
C LEU A 839 6.66 -10.56 -22.89
N ASN A 840 7.45 -10.43 -21.83
CA ASN A 840 7.76 -11.56 -20.94
C ASN A 840 6.52 -12.04 -20.17
N ASP A 841 5.69 -11.11 -19.65
CA ASP A 841 4.46 -11.45 -18.93
C ASP A 841 3.43 -12.10 -19.85
N LEU A 842 3.35 -11.68 -21.11
CA LEU A 842 2.48 -12.30 -22.12
C LEU A 842 2.79 -13.77 -22.36
N ILE A 843 4.05 -14.17 -22.34
CA ILE A 843 4.45 -15.58 -22.51
C ILE A 843 3.80 -16.45 -21.43
N TRP A 844 3.76 -15.97 -20.19
CA TRP A 844 3.13 -16.72 -19.08
C TRP A 844 1.62 -16.88 -19.23
N SER A 845 0.95 -16.02 -20.00
CA SER A 845 -0.48 -16.14 -20.27
C SER A 845 -0.83 -17.35 -21.14
N ILE A 846 0.14 -17.88 -21.90
CA ILE A 846 -0.01 -19.11 -22.70
C ILE A 846 -0.42 -20.30 -21.82
N ASN A 847 -0.01 -20.33 -20.56
CA ASN A 847 -0.44 -21.33 -19.58
C ASN A 847 -1.97 -21.43 -19.36
N SER A 848 -2.68 -20.37 -19.70
CA SER A 848 -4.13 -20.28 -19.49
C SER A 848 -4.91 -20.90 -20.65
N ASP A 849 -4.24 -21.17 -21.75
CA ASP A 849 -4.86 -21.76 -22.97
C ASP A 849 -4.91 -23.29 -22.93
N THR A 850 -5.65 -23.89 -23.87
CA THR A 850 -5.71 -25.35 -23.97
C THR A 850 -4.37 -25.92 -24.40
N PRO A 851 -3.97 -27.11 -23.92
CA PRO A 851 -2.72 -27.73 -24.37
C PRO A 851 -2.65 -27.92 -25.90
N ASP A 852 -3.77 -28.20 -26.54
CA ASP A 852 -3.85 -28.43 -27.98
C ASP A 852 -3.54 -27.15 -28.78
N ASP A 853 -3.85 -25.99 -28.25
CA ASP A 853 -3.56 -24.68 -28.85
C ASP A 853 -2.19 -24.12 -28.42
N ALA A 854 -1.80 -24.31 -27.17
CA ALA A 854 -0.58 -23.77 -26.59
C ALA A 854 0.69 -24.48 -27.11
N ILE A 855 0.71 -25.83 -27.17
CA ILE A 855 1.90 -26.60 -27.53
C ILE A 855 2.43 -26.28 -28.94
N PRO A 856 1.61 -26.22 -30.00
CA PRO A 856 2.09 -25.86 -31.32
C PRO A 856 2.71 -24.46 -31.39
N VAL A 857 2.19 -23.51 -30.62
CA VAL A 857 2.73 -22.15 -30.51
C VAL A 857 4.08 -22.17 -29.79
N LEU A 858 4.16 -22.84 -28.67
CA LEU A 858 5.39 -22.99 -27.89
C LEU A 858 6.51 -23.67 -28.70
N ASP A 859 6.18 -24.71 -29.50
CA ASP A 859 7.13 -25.38 -30.40
C ASP A 859 7.68 -24.42 -31.46
N ARG A 860 6.84 -23.56 -32.03
CA ARG A 860 7.31 -22.55 -33.01
C ARG A 860 8.21 -21.51 -32.35
N LEU A 861 7.80 -20.97 -31.20
CA LEU A 861 8.57 -19.96 -30.46
C LEU A 861 9.92 -20.51 -29.97
N LEU A 862 9.98 -21.77 -29.52
CA LEU A 862 11.22 -22.45 -29.10
C LEU A 862 12.20 -22.71 -30.27
N ASN A 863 11.69 -22.88 -31.48
CA ASN A 863 12.50 -23.07 -32.67
C ASN A 863 12.93 -21.77 -33.35
N ASP A 864 12.42 -20.61 -32.93
CA ASP A 864 12.76 -19.31 -33.50
C ASP A 864 13.93 -18.68 -32.73
N PRO A 865 15.07 -18.39 -33.39
CA PRO A 865 16.25 -17.83 -32.74
C PRO A 865 16.04 -16.44 -32.13
N ARG A 866 15.01 -15.69 -32.52
CA ARG A 866 14.66 -14.38 -31.93
C ARG A 866 14.28 -14.49 -30.48
N PHE A 867 13.75 -15.66 -30.04
CA PHE A 867 13.27 -15.91 -28.69
C PHE A 867 14.27 -16.63 -27.79
N THR A 868 15.54 -16.73 -28.18
CA THR A 868 16.58 -17.44 -27.42
C THR A 868 16.65 -16.98 -25.96
N ASN A 869 16.50 -15.69 -25.72
CA ASN A 869 16.50 -15.10 -24.35
C ASN A 869 15.27 -15.47 -23.51
N LEU A 870 14.21 -15.99 -24.12
CA LEU A 870 12.94 -16.38 -23.49
C LEU A 870 12.73 -17.91 -23.50
N HIS A 871 13.72 -18.66 -23.99
CA HIS A 871 13.63 -20.14 -24.09
C HIS A 871 13.32 -20.82 -22.77
N LYS A 872 13.80 -20.25 -21.66
CA LYS A 872 13.60 -20.82 -20.33
C LYS A 872 12.15 -20.76 -19.90
N GLU A 873 11.52 -19.61 -20.09
CA GLU A 873 10.12 -19.38 -19.81
C GLU A 873 9.27 -20.26 -20.72
N LEU A 874 9.56 -20.26 -22.01
CA LEU A 874 8.88 -21.07 -23.02
C LEU A 874 8.97 -22.57 -22.72
N GLN A 875 10.16 -23.08 -22.36
CA GLN A 875 10.33 -24.48 -21.98
C GLN A 875 9.55 -24.84 -20.71
N SER A 876 9.57 -23.97 -19.71
CA SER A 876 8.79 -24.19 -18.48
C SER A 876 7.30 -24.31 -18.75
N ILE A 877 6.76 -23.42 -19.58
CA ILE A 877 5.36 -23.45 -19.98
C ILE A 877 5.04 -24.68 -20.82
N HIS A 878 5.91 -25.02 -21.77
CA HIS A 878 5.77 -26.20 -22.60
C HIS A 878 5.65 -27.49 -21.76
N VAL A 879 6.50 -27.65 -20.76
CA VAL A 879 6.44 -28.81 -19.84
C VAL A 879 5.12 -28.80 -19.04
N THR A 880 4.65 -27.63 -18.63
CA THR A 880 3.39 -27.50 -17.88
C THR A 880 2.17 -27.83 -18.76
N CYS A 881 2.18 -27.42 -20.02
CA CYS A 881 1.10 -27.66 -20.97
C CYS A 881 1.10 -29.07 -21.57
N SER A 882 2.22 -29.84 -21.47
CA SER A 882 2.29 -31.17 -22.08
C SER A 882 1.25 -32.11 -21.48
N PRO A 883 0.37 -32.74 -22.29
CA PRO A 883 -0.72 -33.55 -21.80
C PRO A 883 -0.19 -34.75 -21.04
N LEU A 884 -0.82 -35.07 -19.93
CA LEU A 884 -0.67 -36.33 -19.23
C LEU A 884 -1.07 -37.45 -20.18
N ILE A 885 -0.12 -38.20 -20.71
CA ILE A 885 -0.42 -39.35 -21.55
C ILE A 885 -1.38 -40.26 -20.77
N SER A 886 -2.63 -40.28 -21.19
CA SER A 886 -3.62 -41.25 -20.68
C SER A 886 -3.13 -42.65 -21.06
N THR A 887 -2.57 -43.37 -20.12
CA THR A 887 -2.29 -44.80 -20.33
C THR A 887 -3.57 -45.50 -20.67
N PRO A 888 -3.61 -46.37 -21.70
CA PRO A 888 -4.77 -47.19 -21.95
C PRO A 888 -5.08 -47.99 -20.67
N ARG A 889 -6.34 -47.99 -20.26
CA ARG A 889 -6.79 -48.85 -19.18
C ARG A 889 -6.49 -50.30 -19.59
N CYS A 890 -5.49 -50.92 -18.99
CA CYS A 890 -5.39 -52.36 -18.91
C CYS A 890 -6.03 -52.86 -17.64
#